data_2cb4fa822441eefd1fadaf2579a506db
#
_entry.id   2cb4fa822441eefd1fadaf2579a506db
#
_cell.length_a   1.000
_cell.length_b   1.000
_cell.length_c   1.000
_cell.angle_alpha   90.00
_cell.angle_beta   90.00
_cell.angle_gamma   90.00
#
_symmetry.space_group_name_H-M   'P 1'
#
loop_
_entity.id
_entity.type
_entity.pdbx_description
1 polymer ?
#
loop_
_entity_poly.entity_id
_entity_poly.type
_entity_poly.pdbx_seq_one_letter_code
_entity_poly.pdbx_strand_id
1 'polypeptide(L)'
;MNISYNWLKEYLNFNLSPEEVSAALTSIGLETDGVEKVETIKGGLEGLVVGKVLTCVEHPGSDHLHITTVDLGDGIPTQIVCGAANVAAGQHVVVATVGTKLYDGDKEFAIKKSKIRGVESFGMICAEDEIGVGTSHDGIIELPETVKPGTLAKDYYNVKDDYMFEVDLTPNRIDAASHFGVARDLAAWMKAQGMQADLHSPSVDAFHSDRADGAIPVEVECQEAAIRYAGLTIRGVKVAESPEWLRNYLTAIGQRPINNVVDITNFILNAYCQPLHCFDLAKVKGNKIVVRPAAEGSKFVTLDGVERTMTARDLMICNAEEPMCIAGVFGGLESGVTEQTTDIFLESACFHPTWVRKTARRQGLNTDASFRFERGVDPNNVIYALKAAALLVKELAGGEICGEISDFYPAPVERPTVELSLDYMSRLIGKTLDKGLVKTILAALEMEIEKETDDVLTLRIPTYRVDVTRPCDVVEDILRIYGYNNVEFDETLHASLSYRQPTDDANQLQNLVSEQLTAAGYREIMNNSLTAVSYYDGLEMYPLDNCVRLLNPLSNDLAVMRQTLVFGGLESLAHNINRKSANLLMYEFGNVYSFDPQAESTEEKPLAPFAEEAHLGIWMTGDLHTANWTSPAVKSTVFDLKAVVENVFARLGVSQKELVAKQTSNDLFAACLEYRNRGGKLIGYVGVVSHKMLKKTDISQPVYFAELNWNALVKIALKKKVEYTDLPKSMPVKRDLALLIDAATTFADVETVIRNSEKRLLKSVTLFDVYEGKNLEAGKKSYAVSMTLQDDEKTLNDKQIDAVMKKIITNLQKQLGAQLR
;
A
#
# COMPACT_ATOMS: atom_id res chain seq x y z
N MET A 1 11.29 10.68 -2.65
CA MET A 1 11.88 11.74 -3.53
C MET A 1 12.88 12.54 -2.71
N ASN A 2 14.06 12.83 -3.31
CA ASN A 2 15.12 13.52 -2.58
C ASN A 2 15.07 15.03 -2.80
N ILE A 3 15.14 15.79 -1.73
CA ILE A 3 15.10 17.26 -1.71
C ILE A 3 16.32 17.79 -0.97
N SER A 4 17.06 18.68 -1.63
CA SER A 4 18.22 19.37 -1.05
C SER A 4 17.78 20.61 -0.25
N TYR A 5 18.30 20.72 0.95
CA TYR A 5 18.08 21.88 1.82
C TYR A 5 18.65 23.19 1.25
N ASN A 6 19.84 23.14 0.66
CA ASN A 6 20.46 24.32 0.04
C ASN A 6 19.71 24.73 -1.21
N TRP A 7 19.21 23.78 -1.99
CA TRP A 7 18.41 24.06 -3.19
C TRP A 7 17.06 24.67 -2.83
N LEU A 8 16.41 24.23 -1.72
CA LEU A 8 15.20 24.88 -1.24
C LEU A 8 15.41 26.38 -0.94
N LYS A 9 16.61 26.73 -0.43
CA LYS A 9 16.96 28.14 -0.12
C LYS A 9 17.12 29.02 -1.35
N GLU A 10 17.26 28.44 -2.54
CA GLU A 10 17.24 29.20 -3.79
C GLU A 10 15.84 29.76 -4.12
N TYR A 11 14.79 29.17 -3.54
CA TYR A 11 13.39 29.58 -3.79
C TYR A 11 12.73 30.25 -2.59
N LEU A 12 13.21 29.97 -1.39
CA LEU A 12 12.57 30.44 -0.14
C LEU A 12 13.61 30.83 0.89
N ASN A 13 13.57 32.08 1.35
CA ASN A 13 14.42 32.54 2.43
C ASN A 13 13.91 32.08 3.79
N PHE A 14 14.69 31.27 4.50
CA PHE A 14 14.37 30.82 5.86
C PHE A 14 15.64 30.55 6.68
N ASN A 15 15.47 30.59 8.03
CA ASN A 15 16.54 30.32 8.99
C ASN A 15 16.29 29.07 9.83
N LEU A 16 15.38 28.19 9.38
CA LEU A 16 15.08 26.91 10.04
C LEU A 16 16.27 25.95 9.85
N SER A 17 16.58 25.15 10.88
CA SER A 17 17.56 24.05 10.75
C SER A 17 17.00 22.93 9.83
N PRO A 18 17.87 22.04 9.34
CA PRO A 18 17.39 20.88 8.56
C PRO A 18 16.35 20.04 9.32
N GLU A 19 16.53 19.84 10.62
CA GLU A 19 15.61 19.09 11.48
C GLU A 19 14.25 19.80 11.63
N GLU A 20 14.28 21.15 11.78
CA GLU A 20 13.06 21.98 11.84
C GLU A 20 12.31 21.96 10.50
N VAL A 21 13.01 21.98 9.37
CA VAL A 21 12.41 21.84 8.03
C VAL A 21 11.77 20.46 7.87
N SER A 22 12.46 19.39 8.24
CA SER A 22 11.93 18.02 8.20
C SER A 22 10.65 17.88 9.03
N ALA A 23 10.66 18.41 10.26
CA ALA A 23 9.49 18.40 11.13
C ALA A 23 8.31 19.20 10.55
N ALA A 24 8.59 20.37 9.96
CA ALA A 24 7.58 21.19 9.30
C ALA A 24 6.97 20.47 8.09
N LEU A 25 7.78 19.90 7.21
CA LEU A 25 7.33 19.16 6.03
C LEU A 25 6.44 17.96 6.43
N THR A 26 6.88 17.15 7.39
CA THR A 26 6.07 16.04 7.91
C THR A 26 4.74 16.54 8.47
N SER A 27 4.74 17.65 9.21
CA SER A 27 3.52 18.20 9.82
C SER A 27 2.46 18.65 8.81
N ILE A 28 2.87 18.98 7.59
CA ILE A 28 1.99 19.42 6.49
C ILE A 28 1.70 18.33 5.46
N GLY A 29 2.04 17.07 5.77
CA GLY A 29 1.75 15.90 4.95
C GLY A 29 2.78 15.61 3.84
N LEU A 30 3.97 16.18 3.94
CA LEU A 30 5.15 15.81 3.17
C LEU A 30 6.10 15.04 4.10
N GLU A 31 5.77 13.77 4.37
CA GLU A 31 6.50 12.92 5.31
C GLU A 31 7.96 12.80 4.91
N THR A 32 8.86 13.02 5.87
CA THR A 32 10.29 12.86 5.65
C THR A 32 10.81 11.67 6.45
N ASP A 33 11.42 10.69 5.77
CA ASP A 33 11.96 9.47 6.40
C ASP A 33 13.28 9.74 7.15
N GLY A 34 13.95 10.85 6.84
CA GLY A 34 15.19 11.23 7.51
C GLY A 34 15.83 12.50 6.94
N VAL A 35 16.86 12.94 7.62
CA VAL A 35 17.75 14.03 7.20
C VAL A 35 19.16 13.45 7.08
N GLU A 36 19.68 13.40 5.84
CA GLU A 36 21.00 12.91 5.57
C GLU A 36 21.95 14.08 5.24
N LYS A 37 23.10 14.14 5.93
CA LYS A 37 24.12 15.11 5.60
C LYS A 37 24.87 14.66 4.34
N VAL A 38 24.86 15.50 3.32
CA VAL A 38 25.59 15.28 2.05
C VAL A 38 26.84 16.15 2.03
N GLU A 39 27.98 15.51 2.14
CA GLU A 39 29.26 16.20 2.06
C GLU A 39 29.69 16.37 0.61
N THR A 40 29.93 17.62 0.19
CA THR A 40 30.43 17.93 -1.18
C THR A 40 31.82 17.32 -1.40
N ILE A 41 32.64 17.34 -0.35
CA ILE A 41 33.95 16.69 -0.29
C ILE A 41 33.96 15.81 0.94
N LYS A 42 34.29 14.52 0.78
CA LYS A 42 34.24 13.55 1.88
C LYS A 42 35.18 14.01 3.03
N GLY A 43 34.59 14.11 4.24
CA GLY A 43 35.27 14.64 5.42
C GLY A 43 35.29 16.16 5.53
N GLY A 44 34.64 16.90 4.61
CA GLY A 44 34.41 18.36 4.70
C GLY A 44 35.67 19.19 4.81
N LEU A 45 36.82 18.68 4.41
CA LEU A 45 38.15 19.29 4.59
C LEU A 45 38.50 19.65 6.03
N GLU A 46 37.92 18.94 7.02
CA GLU A 46 38.20 19.20 8.44
C GLU A 46 39.64 18.86 8.81
N GLY A 47 40.30 19.76 9.55
CA GLY A 47 41.68 19.61 9.97
C GLY A 47 42.75 19.98 8.91
N LEU A 48 42.28 20.39 7.69
CA LEU A 48 43.12 20.90 6.62
C LEU A 48 43.26 22.44 6.76
N VAL A 49 44.49 22.93 6.73
CA VAL A 49 44.80 24.33 6.96
C VAL A 49 45.80 24.84 5.89
N VAL A 50 45.62 26.07 5.48
CA VAL A 50 46.61 26.72 4.59
C VAL A 50 47.85 27.01 5.41
N GLY A 51 49.02 26.57 4.92
CA GLY A 51 50.32 26.83 5.50
C GLY A 51 51.25 27.55 4.54
N LYS A 52 52.24 28.28 5.08
CA LYS A 52 53.35 28.86 4.30
C LYS A 52 54.64 28.10 4.56
N VAL A 53 55.24 27.56 3.50
CA VAL A 53 56.52 26.88 3.60
C VAL A 53 57.65 27.93 3.88
N LEU A 54 58.20 27.90 5.06
CA LEU A 54 59.26 28.83 5.50
C LEU A 54 60.66 28.38 4.97
N THR A 55 60.93 27.06 5.09
CA THR A 55 62.18 26.46 4.62
C THR A 55 61.89 25.13 3.95
N CYS A 56 62.71 24.81 2.93
CA CYS A 56 62.70 23.55 2.26
C CYS A 56 64.14 23.10 2.06
N VAL A 57 64.57 21.98 2.64
CA VAL A 57 65.92 21.44 2.51
C VAL A 57 65.86 19.96 2.17
N GLU A 58 66.88 19.47 1.44
CA GLU A 58 66.98 18.06 1.06
C GLU A 58 67.05 17.15 2.28
N HIS A 59 66.39 15.99 2.23
CA HIS A 59 66.45 15.01 3.31
C HIS A 59 67.74 14.23 3.30
N PRO A 60 68.52 14.19 4.42
CA PRO A 60 69.86 13.58 4.43
C PRO A 60 69.92 12.08 4.11
N GLY A 61 68.78 11.40 4.14
CA GLY A 61 68.65 9.95 3.88
C GLY A 61 67.79 9.64 2.64
N SER A 62 67.51 10.58 1.75
CA SER A 62 66.68 10.37 0.55
C SER A 62 67.05 11.37 -0.55
N ASP A 63 66.92 10.94 -1.78
CA ASP A 63 67.17 11.71 -3.01
C ASP A 63 65.91 12.43 -3.58
N HIS A 64 64.74 12.18 -2.97
CA HIS A 64 63.46 12.74 -3.42
C HIS A 64 62.61 13.32 -2.27
N LEU A 65 63.08 13.21 -1.01
CA LEU A 65 62.34 13.77 0.11
C LEU A 65 62.92 15.11 0.54
N HIS A 66 62.05 16.03 0.95
CA HIS A 66 62.38 17.32 1.50
C HIS A 66 61.90 17.47 2.95
N ILE A 67 62.71 18.10 3.79
CA ILE A 67 62.32 18.53 5.13
C ILE A 67 61.87 19.95 5.03
N THR A 68 60.60 20.22 5.32
CA THR A 68 60.04 21.56 5.29
C THR A 68 59.71 22.05 6.71
N THR A 69 59.76 23.34 6.95
CA THR A 69 59.14 24.00 8.07
C THR A 69 58.00 24.86 7.55
N VAL A 70 56.79 24.66 8.05
CA VAL A 70 55.57 25.31 7.57
C VAL A 70 54.94 26.12 8.68
N ASP A 71 54.64 27.36 8.42
CA ASP A 71 53.83 28.22 9.31
C ASP A 71 52.36 27.95 9.03
N LEU A 72 51.59 27.49 10.05
CA LEU A 72 50.19 27.22 9.99
C LEU A 72 49.32 28.38 10.52
N GLY A 73 49.92 29.56 10.71
CA GLY A 73 49.23 30.77 11.17
C GLY A 73 49.25 30.97 12.70
N ASP A 74 49.82 30.04 13.46
CA ASP A 74 49.98 30.08 14.89
C ASP A 74 51.33 30.64 15.36
N GLY A 75 52.21 30.98 14.40
CA GLY A 75 53.55 31.47 14.64
C GLY A 75 54.57 30.43 15.11
N ILE A 76 54.19 29.14 15.14
CA ILE A 76 55.06 28.01 15.52
C ILE A 76 55.38 27.17 14.24
N PRO A 77 56.64 27.19 13.75
CA PRO A 77 56.97 26.42 12.59
C PRO A 77 56.80 24.92 12.82
N THR A 78 55.95 24.28 11.97
CA THR A 78 55.69 22.84 12.01
C THR A 78 56.55 22.12 11.02
N GLN A 79 57.35 21.11 11.46
CA GLN A 79 58.17 20.30 10.56
C GLN A 79 57.39 19.23 9.84
N ILE A 80 57.44 19.21 8.53
CA ILE A 80 56.78 18.23 7.67
C ILE A 80 57.76 17.69 6.66
N VAL A 81 57.80 16.36 6.50
CA VAL A 81 58.59 15.72 5.42
C VAL A 81 57.68 15.54 4.24
N CYS A 82 58.06 16.09 3.08
CA CYS A 82 57.31 16.07 1.85
C CYS A 82 58.10 15.35 0.73
N GLY A 83 57.40 14.52 -0.05
CA GLY A 83 57.99 13.80 -1.18
C GLY A 83 57.67 14.41 -2.55
N ALA A 84 56.89 15.47 -2.60
CA ALA A 84 56.52 16.09 -3.87
C ALA A 84 57.67 16.87 -4.50
N ALA A 85 57.84 16.71 -5.80
CA ALA A 85 58.95 17.34 -6.55
C ALA A 85 58.79 18.87 -6.67
N ASN A 86 57.59 19.39 -6.57
CA ASN A 86 57.27 20.81 -6.69
C ASN A 86 57.29 21.60 -5.37
N VAL A 87 57.67 20.96 -4.23
CA VAL A 87 57.69 21.67 -2.94
C VAL A 87 58.90 22.63 -2.86
N ALA A 88 58.69 23.90 -2.52
CA ALA A 88 59.69 24.91 -2.39
C ALA A 88 59.39 25.90 -1.24
N ALA A 89 60.45 26.57 -0.72
CA ALA A 89 60.29 27.64 0.28
C ALA A 89 59.54 28.85 -0.30
N GLY A 90 58.64 29.43 0.43
CA GLY A 90 57.84 30.58 0.05
C GLY A 90 56.41 30.24 -0.40
N GLN A 91 56.16 28.98 -0.82
CA GLN A 91 54.86 28.55 -1.29
C GLN A 91 53.76 28.54 -0.19
N HIS A 92 52.56 28.86 -0.60
CA HIS A 92 51.36 28.64 0.24
C HIS A 92 50.73 27.29 -0.21
N VAL A 93 50.51 26.40 0.76
CA VAL A 93 50.16 25.00 0.52
C VAL A 93 48.99 24.57 1.44
N VAL A 94 48.35 23.49 1.08
CA VAL A 94 47.31 22.86 1.96
C VAL A 94 47.96 21.78 2.80
N VAL A 95 47.77 21.86 4.12
CA VAL A 95 48.40 20.96 5.11
C VAL A 95 47.34 20.21 5.89
N ALA A 96 47.43 18.90 5.89
CA ALA A 96 46.70 18.03 6.81
C ALA A 96 47.46 17.93 8.13
N THR A 97 46.92 18.46 9.20
CA THR A 97 47.50 18.46 10.57
C THR A 97 47.39 17.06 11.20
N VAL A 98 48.16 16.81 12.27
CA VAL A 98 48.05 15.54 13.01
C VAL A 98 46.65 15.39 13.58
N GLY A 99 45.96 14.25 13.27
CA GLY A 99 44.58 13.97 13.64
C GLY A 99 43.62 14.13 12.48
N THR A 100 43.99 14.85 11.39
CA THR A 100 43.15 14.97 10.20
C THR A 100 42.89 13.62 9.58
N LYS A 101 41.67 13.38 9.15
CA LYS A 101 41.26 12.20 8.39
C LYS A 101 41.21 12.54 6.93
N LEU A 102 41.88 11.74 6.10
CA LEU A 102 41.84 11.80 4.66
C LEU A 102 41.17 10.53 4.11
N TYR A 103 40.67 10.61 2.90
CA TYR A 103 39.86 9.55 2.29
C TYR A 103 40.41 9.18 0.91
N ASP A 104 40.55 7.85 0.66
CA ASP A 104 40.82 7.28 -0.65
C ASP A 104 39.65 6.37 -1.01
N GLY A 105 38.71 6.90 -1.76
CA GLY A 105 37.42 6.25 -1.96
C GLY A 105 36.71 5.99 -0.63
N ASP A 106 36.45 4.74 -0.28
CA ASP A 106 35.81 4.34 0.99
C ASP A 106 36.78 4.12 2.14
N LYS A 107 38.05 4.21 1.88
CA LYS A 107 39.12 4.00 2.91
C LYS A 107 39.46 5.31 3.60
N GLU A 108 39.35 5.29 4.93
CA GLU A 108 39.75 6.38 5.82
C GLU A 108 41.17 6.12 6.37
N PHE A 109 41.99 7.14 6.38
CA PHE A 109 43.27 7.11 7.09
C PHE A 109 43.53 8.43 7.85
N ALA A 110 44.01 8.32 9.07
CA ALA A 110 44.29 9.47 9.90
C ALA A 110 45.74 9.85 9.84
N ILE A 111 46.05 11.15 9.63
CA ILE A 111 47.39 11.70 9.69
C ILE A 111 47.92 11.61 11.12
N LYS A 112 49.04 10.93 11.30
CA LYS A 112 49.69 10.72 12.59
C LYS A 112 51.06 11.31 12.59
N LYS A 113 51.57 11.75 13.77
CA LYS A 113 52.96 12.00 13.93
C LYS A 113 53.75 10.77 13.49
N SER A 114 54.62 10.95 12.52
CA SER A 114 55.39 9.86 11.91
C SER A 114 56.89 10.16 11.90
N LYS A 115 57.70 9.10 11.77
CA LYS A 115 59.13 9.24 11.60
C LYS A 115 59.51 8.67 10.24
N ILE A 116 59.83 9.59 9.27
CA ILE A 116 60.11 9.24 7.90
C ILE A 116 61.64 9.21 7.71
N ARG A 117 62.19 8.04 7.48
CA ARG A 117 63.65 7.81 7.35
C ARG A 117 64.53 8.52 8.43
N GLY A 118 63.99 8.52 9.68
CA GLY A 118 64.72 9.06 10.84
C GLY A 118 64.34 10.48 11.23
N VAL A 119 63.58 11.23 10.37
CA VAL A 119 63.13 12.59 10.61
C VAL A 119 61.66 12.61 11.02
N GLU A 120 61.30 13.37 12.05
CA GLU A 120 59.90 13.49 12.51
C GLU A 120 59.09 14.37 11.55
N SER A 121 57.88 13.96 11.20
CA SER A 121 56.90 14.71 10.45
C SER A 121 55.59 14.88 11.27
N PHE A 122 55.10 16.12 11.34
CA PHE A 122 53.96 16.52 12.15
C PHE A 122 52.76 16.93 11.27
N GLY A 123 52.62 16.35 10.11
CA GLY A 123 51.53 16.59 9.15
C GLY A 123 51.88 16.10 7.78
N MET A 124 51.06 16.44 6.82
CA MET A 124 51.23 16.10 5.39
C MET A 124 50.84 17.32 4.54
N ILE A 125 51.67 17.69 3.58
CA ILE A 125 51.31 18.68 2.55
C ILE A 125 50.62 17.90 1.43
N CYS A 126 49.43 18.34 1.03
CA CYS A 126 48.50 17.53 0.23
C CYS A 126 48.47 17.90 -1.25
N ALA A 127 48.22 16.90 -2.10
CA ALA A 127 47.82 17.04 -3.50
C ALA A 127 46.29 17.22 -3.63
N GLU A 128 45.79 17.54 -4.81
CA GLU A 128 44.39 17.80 -5.06
C GLU A 128 43.53 16.53 -4.84
N ASP A 129 43.95 15.40 -5.37
CA ASP A 129 43.28 14.12 -5.27
C ASP A 129 43.26 13.56 -3.84
N GLU A 130 44.28 13.86 -3.03
CA GLU A 130 44.39 13.42 -1.63
C GLU A 130 43.37 14.07 -0.71
N ILE A 131 42.87 15.24 -1.09
CA ILE A 131 41.83 15.97 -0.32
C ILE A 131 40.51 16.11 -1.08
N GLY A 132 40.42 15.56 -2.29
CA GLY A 132 39.19 15.51 -3.08
C GLY A 132 38.77 16.84 -3.74
N VAL A 133 39.68 17.81 -3.88
CA VAL A 133 39.41 19.11 -4.56
C VAL A 133 39.73 19.08 -6.05
N GLY A 134 40.36 18.04 -6.54
CA GLY A 134 40.71 17.83 -7.93
C GLY A 134 41.14 16.39 -8.19
N THR A 135 41.69 16.13 -9.39
CA THR A 135 42.11 14.78 -9.79
C THR A 135 43.62 14.68 -10.03
N SER A 136 44.34 15.80 -9.84
CA SER A 136 45.79 15.82 -10.09
C SER A 136 46.55 15.24 -8.90
N HIS A 137 47.55 14.37 -9.21
CA HIS A 137 48.55 13.86 -8.27
C HIS A 137 49.95 14.26 -8.69
N ASP A 138 50.10 15.25 -9.59
CA ASP A 138 51.41 15.65 -10.16
C ASP A 138 52.27 16.43 -9.18
N GLY A 139 51.75 16.74 -7.98
CA GLY A 139 52.44 17.46 -6.92
C GLY A 139 51.49 18.01 -5.86
N ILE A 140 52.08 18.76 -4.91
CA ILE A 140 51.29 19.44 -3.89
C ILE A 140 50.52 20.63 -4.46
N ILE A 141 49.41 21.00 -3.79
CA ILE A 141 48.60 22.18 -4.12
C ILE A 141 49.40 23.44 -3.79
N GLU A 142 49.54 24.31 -4.77
CA GLU A 142 50.14 25.64 -4.58
C GLU A 142 49.03 26.70 -4.64
N LEU A 143 48.89 27.45 -3.56
CA LEU A 143 47.87 28.48 -3.41
C LEU A 143 48.45 29.86 -3.68
N PRO A 144 47.63 30.87 -4.10
CA PRO A 144 48.07 32.24 -4.28
C PRO A 144 48.65 32.80 -2.97
N GLU A 145 49.70 33.61 -3.07
CA GLU A 145 50.35 34.27 -1.91
C GLU A 145 49.39 35.17 -1.09
N THR A 146 48.27 35.57 -1.65
CA THR A 146 47.23 36.37 -1.00
C THR A 146 46.47 35.64 0.13
N VAL A 147 46.50 34.28 0.11
CA VAL A 147 45.85 33.46 1.11
C VAL A 147 46.65 33.43 2.41
N LYS A 148 46.04 33.79 3.49
CA LYS A 148 46.75 33.88 4.81
C LYS A 148 47.01 32.46 5.36
N PRO A 149 48.23 32.20 5.89
CA PRO A 149 48.45 31.01 6.70
C PRO A 149 47.48 30.93 7.86
N GLY A 150 47.00 29.73 8.19
CA GLY A 150 45.96 29.50 9.21
C GLY A 150 44.53 29.55 8.68
N THR A 151 44.28 29.94 7.42
CA THR A 151 42.99 29.83 6.79
C THR A 151 42.59 28.36 6.71
N LEU A 152 41.38 28.02 7.15
CA LEU A 152 40.86 26.66 7.01
C LEU A 152 40.66 26.34 5.52
N ALA A 153 41.06 25.14 5.06
CA ALA A 153 40.92 24.75 3.64
C ALA A 153 39.44 24.77 3.22
N LYS A 154 38.53 24.36 4.08
CA LYS A 154 37.08 24.42 3.83
C LYS A 154 36.56 25.82 3.52
N ASP A 155 37.13 26.85 4.20
CA ASP A 155 36.73 28.25 3.96
C ASP A 155 37.32 28.77 2.65
N TYR A 156 38.57 28.36 2.29
CA TYR A 156 39.20 28.73 1.04
C TYR A 156 38.47 28.13 -0.16
N TYR A 157 38.12 26.84 -0.08
CA TYR A 157 37.41 26.14 -1.14
C TYR A 157 35.88 26.37 -1.08
N ASN A 158 35.40 27.15 -0.12
CA ASN A 158 33.96 27.42 0.08
C ASN A 158 33.12 26.13 0.13
N VAL A 159 33.67 25.12 0.82
CA VAL A 159 32.98 23.82 0.94
C VAL A 159 31.73 24.00 1.78
N LYS A 160 30.57 23.74 1.18
CA LYS A 160 29.28 23.83 1.84
C LYS A 160 28.69 22.42 1.85
N ASP A 161 28.47 21.93 3.06
CA ASP A 161 27.67 20.73 3.23
C ASP A 161 26.21 21.01 2.85
N ASP A 162 25.54 19.99 2.35
CA ASP A 162 24.10 20.02 2.09
C ASP A 162 23.40 19.02 3.02
N TYR A 163 22.07 19.08 3.05
CA TYR A 163 21.25 18.10 3.73
C TYR A 163 20.17 17.64 2.76
N MET A 164 20.00 16.34 2.66
CA MET A 164 18.97 15.71 1.84
C MET A 164 17.82 15.24 2.71
N PHE A 165 16.61 15.56 2.29
CA PHE A 165 15.37 15.02 2.83
C PHE A 165 14.85 13.96 1.85
N GLU A 166 14.62 12.75 2.35
CA GLU A 166 13.85 11.75 1.62
C GLU A 166 12.37 11.99 1.92
N VAL A 167 11.67 12.59 0.93
CA VAL A 167 10.25 12.94 1.06
C VAL A 167 9.40 11.87 0.40
N ASP A 168 8.50 11.26 1.16
CA ASP A 168 7.48 10.35 0.62
C ASP A 168 6.24 11.12 0.20
N LEU A 169 5.89 10.98 -1.08
CA LEU A 169 4.78 11.70 -1.71
C LEU A 169 3.62 10.77 -1.98
N THR A 170 2.47 11.10 -1.44
CA THR A 170 1.23 10.48 -1.85
C THR A 170 0.93 10.77 -3.32
N PRO A 171 0.28 9.86 -4.06
CA PRO A 171 0.07 10.00 -5.52
C PRO A 171 -0.70 11.26 -5.94
N ASN A 172 -1.49 11.85 -5.07
CA ASN A 172 -2.26 13.07 -5.32
C ASN A 172 -1.40 14.35 -5.20
N ARG A 173 -0.25 14.30 -4.50
CA ARG A 173 0.61 15.46 -4.23
C ARG A 173 1.73 15.64 -5.26
N ILE A 174 1.38 15.50 -6.55
CA ILE A 174 2.33 15.73 -7.65
C ILE A 174 2.86 17.17 -7.70
N ASP A 175 2.08 18.12 -7.22
CA ASP A 175 2.44 19.53 -7.08
C ASP A 175 3.71 19.74 -6.22
N ALA A 176 3.96 18.84 -5.27
CA ALA A 176 5.11 18.81 -4.40
C ALA A 176 6.28 17.94 -4.93
N ALA A 177 6.18 17.36 -6.14
CA ALA A 177 7.23 16.51 -6.71
C ALA A 177 8.42 17.30 -7.30
N SER A 178 8.79 18.41 -6.65
CA SER A 178 9.90 19.29 -7.01
C SER A 178 10.34 20.16 -5.83
N HIS A 179 11.54 20.73 -5.91
CA HIS A 179 12.04 21.68 -4.91
C HIS A 179 11.15 22.91 -4.78
N PHE A 180 10.69 23.48 -5.90
CA PHE A 180 9.78 24.63 -5.86
C PHE A 180 8.41 24.30 -5.27
N GLY A 181 7.87 23.09 -5.54
CA GLY A 181 6.61 22.64 -4.95
C GLY A 181 6.71 22.44 -3.43
N VAL A 182 7.81 21.83 -2.95
CA VAL A 182 8.08 21.71 -1.50
C VAL A 182 8.32 23.08 -0.86
N ALA A 183 9.06 23.97 -1.51
CA ALA A 183 9.28 25.34 -1.02
C ALA A 183 7.97 26.11 -0.91
N ARG A 184 7.02 25.93 -1.82
CA ARG A 184 5.69 26.56 -1.77
C ARG A 184 4.88 26.09 -0.56
N ASP A 185 4.86 24.80 -0.28
CA ASP A 185 4.17 24.25 0.88
C ASP A 185 4.84 24.71 2.20
N LEU A 186 6.17 24.69 2.26
CA LEU A 186 6.92 25.23 3.41
C LEU A 186 6.64 26.73 3.61
N ALA A 187 6.59 27.51 2.54
CA ALA A 187 6.25 28.94 2.63
C ALA A 187 4.81 29.15 3.15
N ALA A 188 3.86 28.31 2.73
CA ALA A 188 2.48 28.38 3.21
C ALA A 188 2.41 28.07 4.72
N TRP A 189 3.14 27.04 5.17
CA TRP A 189 3.25 26.71 6.60
C TRP A 189 3.88 27.86 7.39
N MET A 190 5.02 28.41 6.92
CA MET A 190 5.70 29.55 7.58
C MET A 190 4.76 30.76 7.74
N LYS A 191 4.02 31.11 6.67
CA LYS A 191 3.03 32.22 6.71
C LYS A 191 1.91 31.95 7.71
N ALA A 192 1.42 30.71 7.77
CA ALA A 192 0.39 30.32 8.74
C ALA A 192 0.88 30.40 10.19
N GLN A 193 2.20 30.20 10.43
CA GLN A 193 2.84 30.40 11.72
C GLN A 193 3.23 31.87 12.01
N GLY A 194 2.88 32.80 11.11
CA GLY A 194 3.22 34.24 11.26
C GLY A 194 4.69 34.56 10.95
N MET A 195 5.42 33.66 10.31
CA MET A 195 6.80 33.90 9.87
C MET A 195 6.81 34.60 8.50
N GLN A 196 7.88 35.36 8.27
CA GLN A 196 8.12 35.91 6.93
C GLN A 196 8.57 34.80 5.98
N ALA A 197 7.94 34.70 4.82
CA ALA A 197 8.25 33.71 3.78
C ALA A 197 8.04 34.32 2.41
N ASP A 198 9.14 34.61 1.73
CA ASP A 198 9.16 35.17 0.37
C ASP A 198 9.55 34.06 -0.60
N LEU A 199 8.53 33.43 -1.21
CA LEU A 199 8.72 32.44 -2.26
C LEU A 199 8.95 33.17 -3.58
N HIS A 200 10.00 32.80 -4.29
CA HIS A 200 10.35 33.40 -5.58
C HIS A 200 10.83 32.32 -6.58
N SER A 201 10.52 32.52 -7.82
CA SER A 201 11.08 31.75 -8.94
C SER A 201 11.99 32.66 -9.79
N PRO A 202 13.08 32.12 -10.36
CA PRO A 202 13.91 32.89 -11.31
C PRO A 202 13.10 33.48 -12.45
N SER A 203 13.37 34.75 -12.81
CA SER A 203 12.70 35.38 -13.96
C SER A 203 13.14 34.76 -15.27
N VAL A 204 12.18 34.53 -16.17
CA VAL A 204 12.42 34.10 -17.54
C VAL A 204 12.22 35.26 -18.55
N ASP A 205 12.14 36.51 -18.08
CA ASP A 205 11.90 37.70 -18.92
C ASP A 205 13.02 37.99 -19.92
N ALA A 206 14.25 37.50 -19.60
CA ALA A 206 15.39 37.61 -20.52
C ALA A 206 15.31 36.69 -21.75
N PHE A 207 14.28 35.81 -21.78
CA PHE A 207 14.09 34.92 -22.93
C PHE A 207 13.67 35.71 -24.19
N HIS A 208 14.44 35.56 -25.24
CA HIS A 208 14.16 36.08 -26.58
C HIS A 208 14.76 35.16 -27.64
N SER A 209 14.17 35.18 -28.84
CA SER A 209 14.76 34.52 -30.01
C SER A 209 15.96 35.34 -30.52
N ASP A 210 17.08 34.65 -30.72
CA ASP A 210 18.30 35.30 -31.28
C ASP A 210 18.29 35.34 -32.80
N ARG A 211 17.55 34.40 -33.45
CA ARG A 211 17.40 34.27 -34.90
C ARG A 211 15.97 34.02 -35.31
N ALA A 212 15.49 34.62 -36.34
CA ALA A 212 14.16 34.39 -36.87
C ALA A 212 14.02 33.07 -37.66
N ASP A 213 15.14 32.49 -38.13
CA ASP A 213 15.20 31.26 -38.93
C ASP A 213 15.79 30.11 -38.15
N GLY A 214 15.73 28.89 -38.70
CA GLY A 214 16.41 27.71 -38.17
C GLY A 214 15.58 26.90 -37.20
N ALA A 215 14.38 27.33 -36.81
CA ALA A 215 13.42 26.51 -36.05
C ALA A 215 12.85 25.40 -36.92
N ILE A 216 12.56 24.26 -36.27
CA ILE A 216 11.87 23.13 -36.90
C ILE A 216 10.38 23.09 -36.49
N PRO A 217 9.49 22.71 -37.44
CA PRO A 217 8.07 22.62 -37.14
C PRO A 217 7.71 21.42 -36.26
N VAL A 218 6.66 21.59 -35.49
CA VAL A 218 6.05 20.55 -34.66
C VAL A 218 4.62 20.27 -35.16
N GLU A 219 4.28 19.00 -35.27
CA GLU A 219 2.93 18.54 -35.58
C GLU A 219 2.45 17.55 -34.51
N VAL A 220 1.23 17.77 -34.01
CA VAL A 220 0.62 16.88 -33.02
C VAL A 220 -0.64 16.25 -33.63
N GLU A 221 -0.55 14.94 -33.94
CA GLU A 221 -1.65 14.20 -34.56
C GLU A 221 -2.66 13.66 -33.51
N CYS A 222 -2.25 13.45 -32.26
CA CYS A 222 -3.10 12.91 -31.20
C CYS A 222 -3.27 13.91 -30.05
N GLN A 223 -4.30 14.74 -30.13
CA GLN A 223 -4.63 15.78 -29.15
C GLN A 223 -5.10 15.18 -27.82
N GLU A 224 -5.73 14.00 -27.83
CA GLU A 224 -6.19 13.33 -26.62
C GLU A 224 -5.02 12.94 -25.73
N ALA A 225 -3.92 12.47 -26.32
CA ALA A 225 -2.76 11.99 -25.59
C ALA A 225 -1.74 13.09 -25.26
N ALA A 226 -1.64 14.13 -26.06
CA ALA A 226 -0.78 15.30 -25.87
C ALA A 226 -1.62 16.54 -25.58
N ILE A 227 -1.83 16.85 -24.29
CA ILE A 227 -2.64 18.00 -23.83
C ILE A 227 -1.97 19.31 -24.25
N ARG A 228 -0.65 19.42 -24.05
CA ARG A 228 0.18 20.52 -24.50
C ARG A 228 1.54 19.98 -24.94
N TYR A 229 2.06 20.50 -26.02
CA TYR A 229 3.39 20.17 -26.50
C TYR A 229 4.10 21.44 -26.97
N ALA A 230 5.20 21.77 -26.33
CA ALA A 230 6.02 22.90 -26.70
C ALA A 230 7.46 22.46 -27.04
N GLY A 231 8.04 23.12 -27.99
CA GLY A 231 9.41 22.83 -28.41
C GLY A 231 10.16 24.05 -28.90
N LEU A 232 11.46 23.99 -28.78
CA LEU A 232 12.38 25.07 -29.13
C LEU A 232 13.65 24.53 -29.77
N THR A 233 14.11 25.19 -30.85
CA THR A 233 15.39 24.85 -31.49
C THR A 233 16.48 25.78 -30.98
N ILE A 234 17.62 25.19 -30.57
CA ILE A 234 18.83 25.95 -30.19
C ILE A 234 19.98 25.40 -30.99
N ARG A 235 20.74 26.26 -31.66
CA ARG A 235 21.84 25.88 -32.53
C ARG A 235 23.16 26.42 -32.01
N GLY A 236 24.25 25.69 -32.29
CA GLY A 236 25.60 26.08 -31.89
C GLY A 236 25.88 25.81 -30.40
N VAL A 237 25.24 24.85 -29.81
CA VAL A 237 25.53 24.43 -28.41
C VAL A 237 26.85 23.65 -28.36
N LYS A 238 27.53 23.74 -27.22
CA LYS A 238 28.72 22.97 -26.90
C LYS A 238 28.42 22.07 -25.71
N VAL A 239 28.33 20.78 -25.96
CA VAL A 239 28.16 19.78 -24.90
C VAL A 239 29.51 19.63 -24.17
N ALA A 240 29.49 19.77 -22.87
CA ALA A 240 30.63 19.69 -21.97
C ALA A 240 30.22 19.24 -20.58
N GLU A 241 31.18 19.08 -19.69
CA GLU A 241 30.93 18.83 -18.27
C GLU A 241 30.14 20.01 -17.66
N SER A 242 29.18 19.68 -16.79
CA SER A 242 28.38 20.68 -16.09
C SER A 242 29.20 21.48 -15.09
N PRO A 243 28.86 22.76 -14.84
CA PRO A 243 29.53 23.54 -13.81
C PRO A 243 29.31 22.90 -12.43
N GLU A 244 30.21 23.19 -11.51
CA GLU A 244 30.25 22.58 -10.18
C GLU A 244 28.93 22.75 -9.39
N TRP A 245 28.32 23.94 -9.42
CA TRP A 245 27.08 24.20 -8.72
C TRP A 245 25.92 23.27 -9.19
N LEU A 246 25.84 23.02 -10.51
CA LEU A 246 24.80 22.15 -11.08
C LEU A 246 25.05 20.69 -10.72
N ARG A 247 26.33 20.26 -10.78
CA ARG A 247 26.72 18.90 -10.36
C ARG A 247 26.42 18.68 -8.87
N ASN A 248 26.74 19.66 -8.02
CA ASN A 248 26.52 19.57 -6.58
C ASN A 248 25.04 19.42 -6.24
N TYR A 249 24.13 20.18 -6.85
CA TYR A 249 22.69 20.02 -6.62
C TYR A 249 22.17 18.67 -7.08
N LEU A 250 22.56 18.18 -8.24
CA LEU A 250 22.13 16.86 -8.72
C LEU A 250 22.70 15.73 -7.84
N THR A 251 23.97 15.82 -7.46
CA THR A 251 24.61 14.84 -6.58
C THR A 251 23.98 14.84 -5.19
N ALA A 252 23.61 16.02 -4.65
CA ALA A 252 22.96 16.13 -3.35
C ALA A 252 21.63 15.37 -3.26
N ILE A 253 20.94 15.21 -4.38
CA ILE A 253 19.70 14.42 -4.48
C ILE A 253 19.92 13.00 -5.00
N GLY A 254 21.16 12.54 -5.09
CA GLY A 254 21.53 11.19 -5.53
C GLY A 254 21.52 10.98 -7.04
N GLN A 255 21.42 12.03 -7.85
CA GLN A 255 21.50 11.94 -9.32
C GLN A 255 22.93 12.07 -9.80
N ARG A 256 23.33 11.22 -10.75
CA ARG A 256 24.66 11.27 -11.37
C ARG A 256 24.68 12.30 -12.50
N PRO A 257 25.54 13.33 -12.45
CA PRO A 257 25.74 14.25 -13.55
C PRO A 257 26.26 13.54 -14.81
N ILE A 258 25.86 14.02 -16.00
CA ILE A 258 26.17 13.43 -17.30
C ILE A 258 26.88 14.46 -18.18
N ASN A 259 26.21 15.54 -18.55
CA ASN A 259 26.75 16.69 -19.29
C ASN A 259 25.83 17.89 -19.11
N ASN A 260 26.30 19.07 -19.44
CA ASN A 260 25.59 20.34 -19.23
C ASN A 260 24.18 20.39 -19.81
N VAL A 261 23.91 19.77 -20.97
CA VAL A 261 22.58 19.77 -21.59
C VAL A 261 21.61 18.82 -20.87
N VAL A 262 22.02 17.58 -20.63
CA VAL A 262 21.19 16.59 -19.94
C VAL A 262 20.97 16.99 -18.47
N ASP A 263 22.01 17.51 -17.83
CA ASP A 263 21.90 17.92 -16.42
C ASP A 263 20.97 19.12 -16.23
N ILE A 264 20.90 20.05 -17.20
CA ILE A 264 19.91 21.12 -17.21
C ILE A 264 18.48 20.53 -17.27
N THR A 265 18.23 19.53 -18.10
CA THR A 265 16.89 18.91 -18.16
C THR A 265 16.53 18.21 -16.84
N ASN A 266 17.49 17.52 -16.22
CA ASN A 266 17.32 16.91 -14.89
C ASN A 266 17.13 17.96 -13.78
N PHE A 267 17.86 19.07 -13.86
CA PHE A 267 17.73 20.19 -12.94
C PHE A 267 16.31 20.78 -12.99
N ILE A 268 15.80 21.11 -14.17
CA ILE A 268 14.45 21.67 -14.36
C ILE A 268 13.36 20.67 -13.91
N LEU A 269 13.54 19.39 -14.20
CA LEU A 269 12.65 18.32 -13.71
C LEU A 269 12.49 18.38 -12.19
N ASN A 270 13.60 18.42 -11.46
CA ASN A 270 13.60 18.41 -10.00
C ASN A 270 13.35 19.79 -9.39
N ALA A 271 13.60 20.85 -10.13
CA ALA A 271 13.28 22.21 -9.73
C ALA A 271 11.78 22.49 -9.77
N TYR A 272 11.11 22.12 -10.88
CA TYR A 272 9.75 22.59 -11.21
C TYR A 272 8.75 21.49 -11.55
N CYS A 273 9.06 20.22 -11.31
CA CYS A 273 8.17 19.09 -11.64
C CYS A 273 7.83 19.00 -13.14
N GLN A 274 8.67 19.51 -14.03
CA GLN A 274 8.43 19.51 -15.46
C GLN A 274 9.50 18.65 -16.15
N PRO A 275 9.15 17.42 -16.61
CA PRO A 275 10.07 16.63 -17.41
C PRO A 275 10.34 17.33 -18.76
N LEU A 276 11.59 17.43 -19.11
CA LEU A 276 12.07 17.92 -20.39
C LEU A 276 12.80 16.81 -21.12
N HIS A 277 12.82 16.88 -22.46
CA HIS A 277 13.67 16.03 -23.27
C HIS A 277 14.43 16.85 -24.32
N CYS A 278 15.64 16.41 -24.59
CA CYS A 278 16.52 17.08 -25.55
C CYS A 278 16.94 16.12 -26.66
N PHE A 279 16.62 16.45 -27.90
CA PHE A 279 16.98 15.67 -29.07
C PHE A 279 18.18 16.31 -29.78
N ASP A 280 19.11 15.47 -30.25
CA ASP A 280 20.10 15.90 -31.23
C ASP A 280 19.43 16.22 -32.56
N LEU A 281 19.50 17.46 -32.99
CA LEU A 281 18.83 17.92 -34.20
C LEU A 281 19.33 17.21 -35.47
N ALA A 282 20.61 16.76 -35.51
CA ALA A 282 21.16 15.98 -36.61
C ALA A 282 20.46 14.59 -36.75
N LYS A 283 19.81 14.10 -35.72
CA LYS A 283 19.02 12.84 -35.69
C LYS A 283 17.54 13.06 -36.05
N VAL A 284 17.08 14.32 -36.13
CA VAL A 284 15.70 14.65 -36.50
C VAL A 284 15.59 14.66 -38.03
N LYS A 285 15.38 13.47 -38.62
CA LYS A 285 15.20 13.32 -40.08
C LYS A 285 14.01 14.13 -40.57
N GLY A 286 14.18 14.80 -41.71
CA GLY A 286 13.16 15.64 -42.30
C GLY A 286 12.92 16.98 -41.57
N ASN A 287 13.75 17.32 -40.58
CA ASN A 287 13.67 18.58 -39.80
C ASN A 287 12.27 18.90 -39.29
N LYS A 288 11.62 17.89 -38.72
CA LYS A 288 10.22 18.00 -38.23
C LYS A 288 10.02 17.08 -37.05
N ILE A 289 9.30 17.53 -36.03
CA ILE A 289 8.79 16.70 -34.92
C ILE A 289 7.34 16.35 -35.17
N VAL A 290 6.99 15.06 -35.02
CA VAL A 290 5.60 14.57 -35.14
C VAL A 290 5.25 13.77 -33.90
N VAL A 291 4.22 14.19 -33.17
CA VAL A 291 3.70 13.50 -31.98
C VAL A 291 2.47 12.70 -32.37
N ARG A 292 2.62 11.35 -32.40
CA ARG A 292 1.57 10.44 -32.87
C ARG A 292 1.58 9.09 -32.16
N PRO A 293 0.46 8.33 -32.16
CA PRO A 293 0.45 6.96 -31.68
C PRO A 293 1.39 6.06 -32.51
N ALA A 294 1.98 5.06 -31.86
CA ALA A 294 2.77 4.05 -32.54
C ALA A 294 1.93 3.17 -33.48
N ALA A 295 2.55 2.59 -34.48
CA ALA A 295 1.92 1.53 -35.26
C ALA A 295 1.82 0.25 -34.41
N GLU A 296 0.70 -0.45 -34.48
CA GLU A 296 0.48 -1.68 -33.73
C GLU A 296 1.53 -2.74 -34.08
N GLY A 297 2.19 -3.30 -33.05
CA GLY A 297 3.24 -4.33 -33.21
C GLY A 297 4.59 -3.80 -33.68
N SER A 298 4.78 -2.48 -33.88
CA SER A 298 6.07 -1.90 -34.28
C SER A 298 7.13 -2.12 -33.17
N LYS A 299 8.40 -2.16 -33.60
CA LYS A 299 9.54 -2.33 -32.69
C LYS A 299 10.24 -1.00 -32.46
N PHE A 300 10.67 -0.79 -31.22
CA PHE A 300 11.39 0.40 -30.80
C PHE A 300 12.48 0.04 -29.79
N VAL A 301 13.69 0.56 -29.99
CA VAL A 301 14.83 0.33 -29.07
C VAL A 301 14.98 1.54 -28.16
N THR A 302 14.86 1.32 -26.86
CA THR A 302 14.96 2.35 -25.83
C THR A 302 16.41 2.58 -25.38
N LEU A 303 16.66 3.66 -24.61
CA LEU A 303 18.01 4.07 -24.13
C LEU A 303 18.74 2.96 -23.34
N ASP A 304 18.01 2.02 -22.73
CA ASP A 304 18.57 0.85 -22.05
C ASP A 304 18.99 -0.28 -23.00
N GLY A 305 18.87 -0.07 -24.33
CA GLY A 305 19.22 -1.04 -25.38
C GLY A 305 18.18 -2.16 -25.54
N VAL A 306 17.02 -2.09 -24.89
CA VAL A 306 15.98 -3.11 -24.96
C VAL A 306 15.03 -2.83 -26.12
N GLU A 307 14.81 -3.85 -26.98
CA GLU A 307 13.78 -3.79 -28.04
C GLU A 307 12.41 -4.05 -27.42
N ARG A 308 11.49 -3.11 -27.62
CA ARG A 308 10.14 -3.14 -27.09
C ARG A 308 9.11 -3.23 -28.22
N THR A 309 8.01 -3.93 -27.97
CA THR A 309 6.87 -3.99 -28.90
C THR A 309 5.86 -2.92 -28.53
N MET A 310 5.56 -2.05 -29.48
CA MET A 310 4.65 -0.93 -29.30
C MET A 310 3.22 -1.30 -29.71
N THR A 311 2.26 -0.56 -29.21
CA THR A 311 0.84 -0.69 -29.55
C THR A 311 0.30 0.66 -30.01
N ALA A 312 -0.86 0.68 -30.67
CA ALA A 312 -1.55 1.89 -31.09
C ALA A 312 -1.99 2.81 -29.92
N ARG A 313 -1.81 2.35 -28.67
CA ARG A 313 -2.06 3.14 -27.44
C ARG A 313 -0.78 3.72 -26.83
N ASP A 314 0.36 3.56 -27.49
CA ASP A 314 1.61 4.19 -27.09
C ASP A 314 1.83 5.46 -27.90
N LEU A 315 1.94 6.58 -27.19
CA LEU A 315 2.28 7.86 -27.83
C LEU A 315 3.78 7.93 -28.08
N MET A 316 4.16 8.31 -29.30
CA MET A 316 5.55 8.44 -29.69
C MET A 316 5.85 9.88 -30.14
N ILE A 317 7.04 10.32 -29.83
CA ILE A 317 7.64 11.49 -30.46
C ILE A 317 8.51 10.97 -31.61
N CYS A 318 8.19 11.42 -32.82
CA CYS A 318 8.80 10.94 -34.07
C CYS A 318 9.50 12.10 -34.79
N ASN A 319 10.47 11.77 -35.65
CA ASN A 319 10.85 12.65 -36.75
C ASN A 319 9.89 12.41 -37.94
N ALA A 320 10.20 12.91 -39.13
CA ALA A 320 9.36 12.69 -40.31
C ALA A 320 9.25 11.21 -40.74
N GLU A 321 10.21 10.37 -40.38
CA GLU A 321 10.34 8.99 -40.86
C GLU A 321 10.06 7.95 -39.77
N GLU A 322 10.61 8.13 -38.56
CA GLU A 322 10.68 7.09 -37.52
C GLU A 322 10.43 7.63 -36.10
N PRO A 323 10.06 6.76 -35.14
CA PRO A 323 9.92 7.13 -33.74
C PRO A 323 11.29 7.38 -33.08
N MET A 324 11.36 8.38 -32.20
CA MET A 324 12.55 8.78 -31.47
C MET A 324 12.44 8.61 -29.96
N CYS A 325 11.23 8.69 -29.42
CA CYS A 325 10.99 8.62 -27.96
C CYS A 325 9.59 8.08 -27.66
N ILE A 326 9.45 7.32 -26.58
CA ILE A 326 8.15 6.99 -26.00
C ILE A 326 7.71 8.19 -25.15
N ALA A 327 6.73 8.94 -25.63
CA ALA A 327 6.30 10.21 -25.05
C ALA A 327 6.02 10.11 -23.55
N GLY A 328 6.74 10.90 -22.77
CA GLY A 328 6.60 10.96 -21.31
C GLY A 328 7.05 9.71 -20.54
N VAL A 329 7.66 8.74 -21.21
CA VAL A 329 8.11 7.48 -20.58
C VAL A 329 9.60 7.29 -20.70
N PHE A 330 10.14 7.14 -21.93
CA PHE A 330 11.56 6.83 -22.08
C PHE A 330 12.11 7.17 -23.47
N GLY A 331 13.31 7.72 -23.51
CA GLY A 331 13.97 8.09 -24.76
C GLY A 331 14.40 6.88 -25.61
N GLY A 332 14.64 7.13 -26.89
CA GLY A 332 15.22 6.14 -27.82
C GLY A 332 16.75 6.20 -27.84
N LEU A 333 17.36 5.07 -28.17
CA LEU A 333 18.81 4.91 -28.16
C LEU A 333 19.54 5.87 -29.12
N GLU A 334 18.97 6.14 -30.30
CA GLU A 334 19.61 6.84 -31.39
C GLU A 334 19.41 8.37 -31.39
N SER A 335 18.46 8.90 -30.58
CA SER A 335 18.01 10.30 -30.71
C SER A 335 18.58 11.24 -29.65
N GLY A 336 19.32 10.71 -28.67
CA GLY A 336 19.85 11.49 -27.54
C GLY A 336 21.02 12.38 -27.89
N VAL A 337 21.31 13.32 -27.00
CA VAL A 337 22.44 14.23 -27.03
C VAL A 337 23.74 13.47 -26.76
N THR A 338 24.77 13.76 -27.54
CA THR A 338 26.12 13.23 -27.41
C THR A 338 27.14 14.36 -27.28
N GLU A 339 28.42 14.06 -27.00
CA GLU A 339 29.50 15.05 -26.93
C GLU A 339 29.72 15.79 -28.28
N GLN A 340 29.25 15.22 -29.39
CA GLN A 340 29.38 15.77 -30.72
C GLN A 340 28.17 16.62 -31.15
N THR A 341 27.12 16.66 -30.34
CA THR A 341 25.90 17.41 -30.65
C THR A 341 26.19 18.91 -30.62
N THR A 342 25.79 19.62 -31.70
CA THR A 342 25.94 21.07 -31.84
C THR A 342 24.61 21.79 -31.92
N ASP A 343 23.56 21.09 -32.31
CA ASP A 343 22.22 21.66 -32.45
C ASP A 343 21.22 20.76 -31.75
N ILE A 344 20.28 21.35 -31.02
CA ILE A 344 19.32 20.60 -30.21
C ILE A 344 17.88 21.07 -30.46
N PHE A 345 16.95 20.13 -30.28
CA PHE A 345 15.54 20.45 -30.10
C PHE A 345 15.16 20.14 -28.65
N LEU A 346 14.77 21.16 -27.91
CA LEU A 346 14.36 21.07 -26.51
C LEU A 346 12.83 20.96 -26.43
N GLU A 347 12.34 19.91 -25.79
CA GLU A 347 10.92 19.60 -25.59
C GLU A 347 10.49 19.89 -24.17
N SER A 348 9.30 20.49 -24.03
CA SER A 348 8.54 20.56 -22.78
C SER A 348 7.08 20.24 -23.09
N ALA A 349 6.48 19.27 -22.40
CA ALA A 349 5.14 18.81 -22.75
C ALA A 349 4.29 18.51 -21.52
N CYS A 350 2.96 18.41 -21.74
CA CYS A 350 2.00 17.85 -20.81
C CYS A 350 1.24 16.73 -21.52
N PHE A 351 1.51 15.49 -21.17
CA PHE A 351 0.85 14.30 -21.72
C PHE A 351 -0.29 13.84 -20.83
N HIS A 352 -1.27 13.16 -21.42
CA HIS A 352 -2.42 12.64 -20.68
C HIS A 352 -1.98 11.52 -19.71
N PRO A 353 -2.26 11.66 -18.39
CA PRO A 353 -1.74 10.76 -17.35
C PRO A 353 -2.04 9.28 -17.60
N THR A 354 -3.26 8.96 -18.05
CA THR A 354 -3.69 7.58 -18.30
C THR A 354 -2.91 6.93 -19.46
N TRP A 355 -2.56 7.69 -20.50
CA TRP A 355 -1.77 7.18 -21.62
C TRP A 355 -0.36 6.81 -21.15
N VAL A 356 0.31 7.72 -20.47
CA VAL A 356 1.65 7.49 -19.91
C VAL A 356 1.65 6.30 -18.95
N ARG A 357 0.71 6.27 -17.98
CA ARG A 357 0.62 5.18 -16.99
C ARG A 357 0.42 3.82 -17.63
N LYS A 358 -0.48 3.69 -18.62
CA LYS A 358 -0.74 2.42 -19.31
C LYS A 358 0.47 1.95 -20.11
N THR A 359 1.16 2.86 -20.79
CA THR A 359 2.38 2.58 -21.55
C THR A 359 3.50 2.16 -20.61
N ALA A 360 3.81 2.95 -19.58
CA ALA A 360 4.85 2.67 -18.61
C ALA A 360 4.68 1.30 -17.94
N ARG A 361 3.48 0.99 -17.45
CA ARG A 361 3.16 -0.31 -16.84
C ARG A 361 3.30 -1.48 -17.81
N ARG A 362 2.79 -1.35 -19.04
CA ARG A 362 2.89 -2.40 -20.06
C ARG A 362 4.33 -2.69 -20.44
N GLN A 363 5.16 -1.67 -20.53
CA GLN A 363 6.57 -1.79 -20.88
C GLN A 363 7.47 -2.12 -19.67
N GLY A 364 6.92 -2.12 -18.43
CA GLY A 364 7.69 -2.33 -17.21
C GLY A 364 8.70 -1.22 -16.92
N LEU A 365 8.41 0.02 -17.38
CA LEU A 365 9.25 1.20 -17.21
C LEU A 365 8.73 2.07 -16.08
N ASN A 366 9.62 2.41 -15.15
CA ASN A 366 9.35 3.38 -14.09
C ASN A 366 10.48 4.40 -14.09
N THR A 367 10.23 5.57 -14.68
CA THR A 367 11.20 6.65 -14.81
C THR A 367 10.73 7.90 -14.09
N ASP A 368 11.63 8.81 -13.76
CA ASP A 368 11.29 10.09 -13.12
C ASP A 368 10.31 10.92 -13.95
N ALA A 369 10.38 10.81 -15.27
CA ALA A 369 9.44 11.44 -16.18
C ALA A 369 8.05 10.77 -16.12
N SER A 370 7.99 9.42 -16.25
CA SER A 370 6.72 8.70 -16.18
C SER A 370 6.04 8.85 -14.83
N PHE A 371 6.81 8.86 -13.73
CA PHE A 371 6.29 9.13 -12.38
C PHE A 371 5.51 10.44 -12.30
N ARG A 372 6.03 11.50 -12.93
CA ARG A 372 5.40 12.83 -12.92
C ARG A 372 4.23 12.91 -13.91
N PHE A 373 4.42 12.49 -15.14
CA PHE A 373 3.35 12.55 -16.15
C PHE A 373 2.14 11.70 -15.80
N GLU A 374 2.33 10.50 -15.25
CA GLU A 374 1.21 9.60 -14.90
C GLU A 374 0.35 10.13 -13.75
N ARG A 375 0.87 11.09 -12.97
CA ARG A 375 0.16 11.75 -11.87
C ARG A 375 -0.44 13.10 -12.25
N GLY A 376 0.03 13.70 -13.37
CA GLY A 376 -0.49 14.96 -13.91
C GLY A 376 0.47 16.13 -13.70
N VAL A 377 1.18 16.48 -14.75
CA VAL A 377 2.04 17.68 -14.81
C VAL A 377 1.18 18.91 -15.12
N ASP A 378 1.56 20.06 -14.56
CA ASP A 378 0.86 21.32 -14.83
C ASP A 378 1.03 21.79 -16.28
N PRO A 379 -0.05 21.86 -17.10
CA PRO A 379 0.06 22.34 -18.46
C PRO A 379 0.48 23.82 -18.56
N ASN A 380 0.26 24.62 -17.53
CA ASN A 380 0.64 26.04 -17.51
C ASN A 380 2.12 26.26 -17.19
N ASN A 381 2.79 25.29 -16.57
CA ASN A 381 4.22 25.34 -16.28
C ASN A 381 5.12 25.03 -17.51
N VAL A 382 4.56 24.43 -18.55
CA VAL A 382 5.29 23.96 -19.75
C VAL A 382 6.18 25.04 -20.37
N ILE A 383 5.65 26.25 -20.57
CA ILE A 383 6.38 27.35 -21.21
C ILE A 383 7.42 27.99 -20.27
N TYR A 384 7.09 28.11 -18.98
CA TYR A 384 8.03 28.63 -18.00
C TYR A 384 9.27 27.73 -17.93
N ALA A 385 9.06 26.43 -17.75
CA ALA A 385 10.14 25.46 -17.68
C ALA A 385 10.99 25.40 -18.96
N LEU A 386 10.35 25.49 -20.14
CA LEU A 386 11.05 25.53 -21.42
C LEU A 386 11.95 26.77 -21.54
N LYS A 387 11.44 27.93 -21.15
CA LYS A 387 12.22 29.19 -21.18
C LYS A 387 13.37 29.17 -20.17
N ALA A 388 13.10 28.66 -18.94
CA ALA A 388 14.13 28.52 -17.91
C ALA A 388 15.27 27.59 -18.38
N ALA A 389 14.92 26.44 -18.96
CA ALA A 389 15.91 25.54 -19.54
C ALA A 389 16.69 26.17 -20.70
N ALA A 390 16.01 26.85 -21.60
CA ALA A 390 16.66 27.51 -22.73
C ALA A 390 17.68 28.58 -22.29
N LEU A 391 17.34 29.37 -21.28
CA LEU A 391 18.26 30.35 -20.69
C LEU A 391 19.49 29.69 -20.06
N LEU A 392 19.30 28.59 -19.32
CA LEU A 392 20.38 27.82 -18.76
C LEU A 392 21.26 27.17 -19.85
N VAL A 393 20.67 26.63 -20.91
CA VAL A 393 21.42 26.08 -22.05
C VAL A 393 22.27 27.19 -22.70
N LYS A 394 21.67 28.35 -22.91
CA LYS A 394 22.39 29.50 -23.47
C LYS A 394 23.57 29.96 -22.59
N GLU A 395 23.38 29.96 -21.28
CA GLU A 395 24.41 30.32 -20.30
C GLU A 395 25.52 29.27 -20.21
N LEU A 396 25.19 27.98 -20.13
CA LEU A 396 26.14 26.91 -19.78
C LEU A 396 26.66 26.13 -20.98
N ALA A 397 25.92 26.09 -22.09
CA ALA A 397 26.31 25.39 -23.31
C ALA A 397 26.45 26.34 -24.49
N GLY A 398 26.09 27.62 -24.38
CA GLY A 398 26.06 28.55 -25.50
C GLY A 398 24.94 28.29 -26.47
N GLY A 399 25.11 28.73 -27.69
CA GLY A 399 24.16 28.56 -28.77
C GLY A 399 23.19 29.73 -28.92
N GLU A 400 22.42 29.68 -30.00
CA GLU A 400 21.45 30.71 -30.42
C GLU A 400 20.04 30.09 -30.44
N ILE A 401 19.09 30.76 -29.82
CA ILE A 401 17.68 30.39 -29.85
C ILE A 401 17.11 30.77 -31.23
N CYS A 402 16.52 29.78 -31.95
CA CYS A 402 16.07 29.92 -33.31
C CYS A 402 14.54 29.93 -33.39
N GLY A 403 13.99 31.01 -33.95
CA GLY A 403 12.57 31.17 -34.17
C GLY A 403 11.76 31.36 -32.87
N GLU A 404 10.45 31.28 -32.99
CA GLU A 404 9.53 31.31 -31.83
C GLU A 404 9.34 29.92 -31.22
N ILE A 405 8.88 29.86 -29.97
CA ILE A 405 8.48 28.59 -29.36
C ILE A 405 7.31 28.00 -30.16
N SER A 406 7.45 26.77 -30.61
CA SER A 406 6.34 25.99 -31.14
C SER A 406 5.50 25.53 -29.95
N ASP A 407 4.30 26.10 -29.74
CA ASP A 407 3.40 25.78 -28.63
C ASP A 407 2.06 25.28 -29.16
N PHE A 408 1.82 23.99 -29.04
CA PHE A 408 0.55 23.35 -29.37
C PHE A 408 -0.28 23.20 -28.11
N TYR A 409 -1.30 24.04 -27.93
CA TYR A 409 -2.21 24.01 -26.79
C TYR A 409 -3.65 24.33 -27.24
N PRO A 410 -4.31 23.36 -27.93
CA PRO A 410 -5.58 23.62 -28.61
C PRO A 410 -6.77 23.83 -27.66
N ALA A 411 -6.70 23.25 -26.47
CA ALA A 411 -7.73 23.33 -25.45
C ALA A 411 -7.11 23.70 -24.10
N PRO A 412 -6.92 24.97 -23.80
CA PRO A 412 -6.35 25.38 -22.51
C PRO A 412 -7.15 24.86 -21.33
N VAL A 413 -6.45 24.27 -20.35
CA VAL A 413 -7.06 23.77 -19.13
C VAL A 413 -7.45 24.94 -18.25
N GLU A 414 -8.73 25.04 -17.96
CA GLU A 414 -9.27 26.08 -17.08
C GLU A 414 -8.96 25.73 -15.61
N ARG A 415 -8.78 26.77 -14.78
CA ARG A 415 -8.67 26.60 -13.33
C ARG A 415 -10.01 26.13 -12.76
N PRO A 416 -10.06 25.01 -12.04
CA PRO A 416 -11.28 24.56 -11.37
C PRO A 416 -11.81 25.62 -10.41
N THR A 417 -13.14 25.74 -10.34
CA THR A 417 -13.81 26.65 -9.39
C THR A 417 -14.43 25.81 -8.28
N VAL A 418 -14.13 26.16 -7.02
CA VAL A 418 -14.66 25.47 -5.84
C VAL A 418 -15.34 26.48 -4.92
N GLU A 419 -16.57 26.20 -4.49
CA GLU A 419 -17.30 26.99 -3.50
C GLU A 419 -17.10 26.39 -2.11
N LEU A 420 -16.40 27.10 -1.23
CA LEU A 420 -16.12 26.70 0.15
C LEU A 420 -17.04 27.47 1.10
N SER A 421 -17.98 26.76 1.76
CA SER A 421 -18.70 27.30 2.92
C SER A 421 -17.84 27.22 4.18
N LEU A 422 -17.75 28.35 4.91
CA LEU A 422 -16.99 28.42 6.18
C LEU A 422 -17.69 27.61 7.29
N ASP A 423 -19.02 27.55 7.28
CA ASP A 423 -19.79 26.69 8.18
C ASP A 423 -19.53 25.20 7.90
N TYR A 424 -19.54 24.80 6.62
CA TYR A 424 -19.17 23.42 6.22
C TYR A 424 -17.75 23.07 6.67
N MET A 425 -16.78 23.96 6.42
CA MET A 425 -15.39 23.80 6.86
C MET A 425 -15.31 23.62 8.36
N SER A 426 -15.94 24.48 9.15
CA SER A 426 -15.92 24.43 10.61
C SER A 426 -16.52 23.14 11.15
N ARG A 427 -17.61 22.64 10.55
CA ARG A 427 -18.22 21.36 10.94
C ARG A 427 -17.35 20.16 10.58
N LEU A 428 -16.66 20.21 9.45
CA LEU A 428 -15.78 19.10 9.01
C LEU A 428 -14.51 19.04 9.87
N ILE A 429 -13.92 20.19 10.19
CA ILE A 429 -12.73 20.28 11.06
C ILE A 429 -13.06 19.99 12.53
N GLY A 430 -14.29 20.33 12.97
CA GLY A 430 -14.71 20.32 14.36
C GLY A 430 -14.29 21.58 15.13
N LYS A 431 -13.70 22.58 14.45
CA LYS A 431 -13.24 23.85 15.04
C LYS A 431 -13.47 25.00 14.04
N THR A 432 -13.89 26.14 14.56
CA THR A 432 -13.98 27.36 13.75
C THR A 432 -12.61 28.03 13.68
N LEU A 433 -12.08 28.19 12.48
CA LEU A 433 -10.81 28.89 12.23
C LEU A 433 -11.06 30.38 11.97
N ASP A 434 -10.07 31.20 12.30
CA ASP A 434 -10.10 32.62 11.94
C ASP A 434 -10.14 32.81 10.43
N LYS A 435 -11.11 33.59 9.94
CA LYS A 435 -11.29 33.83 8.50
C LYS A 435 -10.07 34.50 7.85
N GLY A 436 -9.36 35.36 8.60
CA GLY A 436 -8.11 35.99 8.15
C GLY A 436 -7.00 34.98 7.94
N LEU A 437 -6.83 34.02 8.88
CA LEU A 437 -5.87 32.93 8.76
C LEU A 437 -6.22 32.01 7.57
N VAL A 438 -7.50 31.65 7.40
CA VAL A 438 -7.95 30.82 6.26
C VAL A 438 -7.58 31.51 4.94
N LYS A 439 -7.83 32.82 4.80
CA LYS A 439 -7.48 33.57 3.60
C LYS A 439 -5.95 33.66 3.39
N THR A 440 -5.18 33.77 4.45
CA THR A 440 -3.71 33.74 4.39
C THR A 440 -3.21 32.39 3.87
N ILE A 441 -3.75 31.27 4.35
CA ILE A 441 -3.41 29.93 3.91
C ILE A 441 -3.78 29.75 2.42
N LEU A 442 -5.01 30.08 2.04
CA LEU A 442 -5.47 29.98 0.66
C LEU A 442 -4.59 30.78 -0.31
N ALA A 443 -4.28 32.04 0.04
CA ALA A 443 -3.39 32.89 -0.76
C ALA A 443 -1.97 32.33 -0.86
N ALA A 444 -1.44 31.76 0.24
CA ALA A 444 -0.12 31.13 0.23
C ALA A 444 -0.05 29.85 -0.62
N LEU A 445 -1.18 29.13 -0.76
CA LEU A 445 -1.35 28.00 -1.67
C LEU A 445 -1.78 28.40 -3.09
N GLU A 446 -1.74 29.71 -3.41
CA GLU A 446 -2.12 30.28 -4.71
C GLU A 446 -3.57 29.99 -5.14
N MET A 447 -4.45 29.68 -4.18
CA MET A 447 -5.90 29.55 -4.39
C MET A 447 -6.52 30.97 -4.38
N GLU A 448 -6.89 31.44 -5.54
CA GLU A 448 -7.41 32.81 -5.72
C GLU A 448 -8.87 32.90 -5.27
N ILE A 449 -9.20 33.87 -4.41
CA ILE A 449 -10.58 34.14 -4.00
C ILE A 449 -11.23 35.08 -5.05
N GLU A 450 -12.07 34.49 -5.92
CA GLU A 450 -12.77 35.22 -6.96
C GLU A 450 -13.97 36.01 -6.40
N LYS A 451 -14.73 35.41 -5.50
CA LYS A 451 -15.88 36.00 -4.82
C LYS A 451 -15.89 35.62 -3.35
N GLU A 452 -16.39 36.58 -2.54
CA GLU A 452 -16.51 36.40 -1.10
C GLU A 452 -17.87 36.86 -0.63
N THR A 453 -18.53 36.06 0.19
CA THR A 453 -19.71 36.42 0.99
C THR A 453 -19.42 36.24 2.47
N ASP A 454 -20.41 36.42 3.34
CA ASP A 454 -20.22 36.20 4.79
C ASP A 454 -19.81 34.76 5.09
N ASP A 455 -20.38 33.74 4.41
CA ASP A 455 -20.15 32.33 4.64
C ASP A 455 -19.41 31.61 3.49
N VAL A 456 -19.46 32.07 2.26
CA VAL A 456 -18.95 31.32 1.10
C VAL A 456 -17.80 32.05 0.43
N LEU A 457 -16.71 31.33 0.17
CA LEU A 457 -15.59 31.74 -0.66
C LEU A 457 -15.66 30.96 -1.99
N THR A 458 -15.70 31.66 -3.12
CA THR A 458 -15.56 31.08 -4.45
C THR A 458 -14.07 31.12 -4.83
N LEU A 459 -13.46 29.96 -4.98
CA LEU A 459 -12.01 29.79 -5.16
C LEU A 459 -11.70 29.34 -6.58
N ARG A 460 -10.66 29.91 -7.20
CA ARG A 460 -10.04 29.39 -8.42
C ARG A 460 -8.78 28.63 -8.06
N ILE A 461 -8.80 27.33 -8.35
CA ILE A 461 -7.74 26.40 -7.95
C ILE A 461 -6.63 26.41 -9.01
N PRO A 462 -5.35 26.45 -8.64
CA PRO A 462 -4.25 26.35 -9.59
C PRO A 462 -4.26 25.02 -10.36
N THR A 463 -3.85 25.03 -11.62
CA THR A 463 -3.89 23.84 -12.49
C THR A 463 -2.91 22.74 -12.09
N TYR A 464 -1.88 23.05 -11.30
CA TYR A 464 -0.97 22.05 -10.73
C TYR A 464 -1.59 21.25 -9.58
N ARG A 465 -2.73 21.69 -8.99
CA ARG A 465 -3.48 20.96 -7.99
C ARG A 465 -4.53 20.10 -8.66
N VAL A 466 -4.09 18.98 -9.21
CA VAL A 466 -4.93 18.01 -9.94
C VAL A 466 -5.94 17.28 -9.02
N ASP A 467 -5.73 17.32 -7.73
CA ASP A 467 -6.47 16.63 -6.68
C ASP A 467 -7.57 17.50 -6.04
N VAL A 468 -7.45 18.83 -6.11
CA VAL A 468 -8.37 19.78 -5.45
C VAL A 468 -9.53 20.14 -6.37
N THR A 469 -10.62 19.40 -6.26
CA THR A 469 -11.82 19.57 -7.10
C THR A 469 -13.10 19.76 -6.31
N ARG A 470 -13.08 19.53 -4.98
CA ARG A 470 -14.25 19.57 -4.10
C ARG A 470 -13.97 20.45 -2.87
N PRO A 471 -15.01 20.91 -2.17
CA PRO A 471 -14.83 21.70 -0.94
C PRO A 471 -14.02 20.98 0.15
N CYS A 472 -14.19 19.65 0.30
CA CYS A 472 -13.44 18.86 1.28
C CYS A 472 -11.94 18.82 0.98
N ASP A 473 -11.54 18.87 -0.29
CA ASP A 473 -10.14 18.87 -0.70
C ASP A 473 -9.47 20.20 -0.29
N VAL A 474 -10.21 21.31 -0.40
CA VAL A 474 -9.76 22.64 0.08
C VAL A 474 -9.65 22.64 1.61
N VAL A 475 -10.62 22.03 2.30
CA VAL A 475 -10.58 21.92 3.78
C VAL A 475 -9.37 21.10 4.23
N GLU A 476 -9.03 20.01 3.54
CA GLU A 476 -7.83 19.22 3.79
C GLU A 476 -6.56 20.09 3.70
N ASP A 477 -6.43 20.89 2.63
CA ASP A 477 -5.29 21.79 2.44
C ASP A 477 -5.20 22.87 3.54
N ILE A 478 -6.32 23.46 3.92
CA ILE A 478 -6.35 24.42 5.03
C ILE A 478 -5.92 23.73 6.34
N LEU A 479 -6.43 22.53 6.61
CA LEU A 479 -6.18 21.81 7.85
C LEU A 479 -4.75 21.30 7.97
N ARG A 480 -4.13 20.79 6.89
CA ARG A 480 -2.73 20.36 6.91
C ARG A 480 -1.76 21.53 7.15
N ILE A 481 -2.04 22.71 6.56
CA ILE A 481 -1.21 23.91 6.79
C ILE A 481 -1.46 24.51 8.18
N TYR A 482 -2.71 24.51 8.65
CA TYR A 482 -3.06 24.92 10.02
C TYR A 482 -2.41 24.01 11.05
N GLY A 483 -2.33 22.71 10.79
CA GLY A 483 -1.81 21.64 11.63
C GLY A 483 -2.91 20.85 12.33
N TYR A 484 -2.97 19.55 12.06
CA TYR A 484 -3.94 18.63 12.67
C TYR A 484 -3.89 18.62 14.20
N ASN A 485 -2.68 18.75 14.76
CA ASN A 485 -2.48 18.74 16.20
C ASN A 485 -2.99 20.01 16.91
N ASN A 486 -3.38 21.06 16.16
CA ASN A 486 -3.94 22.30 16.68
C ASN A 486 -5.47 22.25 16.80
N VAL A 487 -6.08 21.10 16.48
CA VAL A 487 -7.51 20.85 16.68
C VAL A 487 -7.68 20.11 18.00
N GLU A 488 -8.35 20.76 18.95
CA GLU A 488 -8.63 20.16 20.25
C GLU A 488 -9.69 19.08 20.12
N PHE A 489 -9.59 18.00 20.90
CA PHE A 489 -10.64 17.02 21.03
C PHE A 489 -11.69 17.49 22.05
N ASP A 490 -12.98 17.42 21.64
CA ASP A 490 -14.05 17.60 22.60
C ASP A 490 -14.06 16.46 23.64
N GLU A 491 -14.18 16.81 24.91
CA GLU A 491 -14.35 15.81 25.98
C GLU A 491 -15.69 15.08 25.93
N THR A 492 -16.64 15.59 25.13
CA THR A 492 -17.99 15.07 25.02
C THR A 492 -18.35 14.70 23.58
N LEU A 493 -18.83 13.49 23.41
CA LEU A 493 -19.37 13.02 22.12
C LEU A 493 -20.85 13.41 22.00
N HIS A 494 -21.17 14.25 21.03
CA HIS A 494 -22.55 14.54 20.64
C HIS A 494 -22.97 13.62 19.49
N ALA A 495 -23.75 12.59 19.79
CA ALA A 495 -24.24 11.65 18.77
C ALA A 495 -25.76 11.49 18.86
N SER A 496 -26.43 11.48 17.72
CA SER A 496 -27.82 11.03 17.61
C SER A 496 -27.84 9.51 17.51
N LEU A 497 -28.22 8.83 18.60
CA LEU A 497 -28.31 7.38 18.61
C LEU A 497 -29.73 6.96 18.22
N SER A 498 -29.85 6.18 17.15
CA SER A 498 -31.11 5.48 16.85
C SER A 498 -31.20 4.26 17.76
N TYR A 499 -32.23 4.23 18.65
CA TYR A 499 -32.50 3.08 19.49
C TYR A 499 -33.11 1.97 18.65
N ARG A 500 -32.44 0.82 18.57
CA ARG A 500 -32.99 -0.43 18.05
C ARG A 500 -33.26 -1.37 19.21
N GLN A 501 -34.35 -2.17 19.12
CA GLN A 501 -34.58 -3.19 20.12
C GLN A 501 -33.42 -4.21 20.08
N PRO A 502 -32.90 -4.68 21.23
CA PRO A 502 -31.82 -5.66 21.27
C PRO A 502 -32.12 -6.95 20.49
N THR A 503 -33.37 -7.33 20.38
CA THR A 503 -33.83 -8.51 19.61
C THR A 503 -33.71 -8.36 18.10
N ASP A 504 -33.52 -7.13 17.61
CA ASP A 504 -33.44 -6.83 16.17
C ASP A 504 -32.00 -6.72 15.70
N ASP A 505 -31.03 -6.91 16.58
CA ASP A 505 -29.61 -6.78 16.29
C ASP A 505 -28.98 -8.14 15.97
N ALA A 506 -28.60 -8.32 14.72
CA ALA A 506 -27.90 -9.53 14.25
C ALA A 506 -26.56 -9.77 14.98
N ASN A 507 -25.86 -8.70 15.38
CA ASN A 507 -24.61 -8.80 16.12
C ASN A 507 -24.83 -9.30 17.55
N GLN A 508 -25.94 -8.92 18.19
CA GLN A 508 -26.30 -9.44 19.51
C GLN A 508 -26.60 -10.94 19.44
N LEU A 509 -27.28 -11.42 18.40
CA LEU A 509 -27.53 -12.84 18.20
C LEU A 509 -26.20 -13.61 17.98
N GLN A 510 -25.26 -13.02 17.24
CA GLN A 510 -23.94 -13.59 17.05
C GLN A 510 -23.18 -13.67 18.38
N ASN A 511 -23.15 -12.60 19.16
CA ASN A 511 -22.49 -12.58 20.47
C ASN A 511 -23.13 -13.61 21.43
N LEU A 512 -24.46 -13.71 21.43
CA LEU A 512 -25.20 -14.67 22.23
C LEU A 512 -24.79 -16.13 21.96
N VAL A 513 -24.59 -16.48 20.69
CA VAL A 513 -24.13 -17.81 20.28
C VAL A 513 -22.62 -17.98 20.54
N SER A 514 -21.80 -16.95 20.28
CA SER A 514 -20.39 -16.95 20.60
C SER A 514 -20.12 -17.19 22.09
N GLU A 515 -20.83 -16.50 22.97
CA GLU A 515 -20.75 -16.71 24.42
C GLU A 515 -21.11 -18.13 24.81
N GLN A 516 -22.17 -18.69 24.22
CA GLN A 516 -22.58 -20.07 24.46
C GLN A 516 -21.51 -21.07 24.04
N LEU A 517 -20.95 -20.92 22.84
CA LEU A 517 -19.90 -21.80 22.33
C LEU A 517 -18.62 -21.68 23.16
N THR A 518 -18.21 -20.46 23.48
CA THR A 518 -17.03 -20.19 24.33
C THR A 518 -17.22 -20.80 25.74
N ALA A 519 -18.40 -20.64 26.34
CA ALA A 519 -18.70 -21.24 27.64
C ALA A 519 -18.72 -22.79 27.60
N ALA A 520 -19.02 -23.38 26.44
CA ALA A 520 -18.92 -24.82 26.20
C ALA A 520 -17.50 -25.31 25.87
N GLY A 521 -16.49 -24.43 25.93
CA GLY A 521 -15.08 -24.74 25.71
C GLY A 521 -14.59 -24.62 24.26
N TYR A 522 -15.41 -24.10 23.36
CA TYR A 522 -14.99 -23.79 21.99
C TYR A 522 -14.16 -22.51 21.95
N ARG A 523 -13.20 -22.46 21.05
CA ARG A 523 -12.37 -21.29 20.79
C ARG A 523 -12.74 -20.68 19.46
N GLU A 524 -12.95 -19.37 19.44
CA GLU A 524 -13.16 -18.65 18.20
C GLU A 524 -11.87 -18.60 17.39
N ILE A 525 -11.98 -18.87 16.08
CA ILE A 525 -10.90 -18.72 15.12
C ILE A 525 -11.35 -17.74 14.03
N MET A 526 -10.39 -17.14 13.37
CA MET A 526 -10.64 -16.25 12.24
C MET A 526 -9.62 -16.59 11.15
N ASN A 527 -10.13 -17.04 10.00
CA ASN A 527 -9.31 -17.42 8.87
C ASN A 527 -9.47 -16.44 7.71
N ASN A 528 -8.49 -16.42 6.81
CA ASN A 528 -8.53 -15.59 5.60
C ASN A 528 -9.72 -16.00 4.72
N SER A 529 -10.36 -15.02 4.10
CA SER A 529 -11.38 -15.25 3.06
C SER A 529 -10.77 -15.75 1.75
N LEU A 530 -9.48 -15.52 1.54
CA LEU A 530 -8.75 -16.05 0.39
C LEU A 530 -8.19 -17.42 0.74
N THR A 531 -8.24 -18.34 -0.25
CA THR A 531 -7.81 -19.72 -0.06
C THR A 531 -7.24 -20.31 -1.35
N ALA A 532 -6.69 -21.53 -1.25
CA ALA A 532 -6.07 -22.21 -2.36
C ALA A 532 -7.08 -22.81 -3.34
N VAL A 533 -6.83 -22.65 -4.63
CA VAL A 533 -7.61 -23.26 -5.72
C VAL A 533 -7.66 -24.79 -5.57
N SER A 534 -6.55 -25.42 -5.15
CA SER A 534 -6.40 -26.86 -5.01
C SER A 534 -7.39 -27.51 -4.04
N TYR A 535 -7.97 -26.77 -3.11
CA TYR A 535 -9.00 -27.29 -2.22
C TYR A 535 -10.28 -27.64 -2.96
N TYR A 536 -10.61 -26.92 -4.02
CA TYR A 536 -11.84 -27.10 -4.82
C TYR A 536 -11.67 -28.10 -5.98
N ASP A 537 -10.44 -28.58 -6.23
CA ASP A 537 -10.18 -29.55 -7.29
C ASP A 537 -10.94 -30.86 -7.06
N GLY A 538 -11.84 -31.15 -7.99
CA GLY A 538 -12.66 -32.37 -7.97
C GLY A 538 -13.70 -32.41 -6.86
N LEU A 539 -14.17 -31.23 -6.38
CA LEU A 539 -15.33 -31.12 -5.49
C LEU A 539 -16.61 -30.89 -6.29
N GLU A 540 -17.61 -31.74 -6.06
CA GLU A 540 -18.95 -31.60 -6.65
C GLU A 540 -19.80 -30.63 -5.84
N MET A 541 -19.67 -30.64 -4.52
CA MET A 541 -20.45 -29.78 -3.62
C MET A 541 -20.07 -28.29 -3.75
N TYR A 542 -18.80 -28.00 -4.05
CA TYR A 542 -18.27 -26.66 -4.25
C TYR A 542 -17.44 -26.61 -5.53
N PRO A 543 -18.06 -26.55 -6.70
CA PRO A 543 -17.37 -26.55 -7.98
C PRO A 543 -16.39 -25.38 -8.10
N LEU A 544 -15.24 -25.65 -8.71
CA LEU A 544 -14.21 -24.65 -8.95
C LEU A 544 -14.68 -23.48 -9.83
N ASP A 545 -15.61 -23.73 -10.74
CA ASP A 545 -16.19 -22.72 -11.62
C ASP A 545 -17.06 -21.70 -10.86
N ASN A 546 -17.51 -22.06 -9.66
CA ASN A 546 -18.27 -21.17 -8.78
C ASN A 546 -17.38 -20.38 -7.81
N CYS A 547 -16.06 -20.50 -7.90
CA CYS A 547 -15.14 -19.69 -7.11
C CYS A 547 -15.03 -18.27 -7.67
N VAL A 548 -15.06 -17.30 -6.80
CA VAL A 548 -14.63 -15.92 -7.11
C VAL A 548 -13.11 -15.90 -7.20
N ARG A 549 -12.57 -15.65 -8.41
CA ARG A 549 -11.13 -15.63 -8.68
C ARG A 549 -10.55 -14.23 -8.59
N LEU A 550 -9.37 -14.11 -8.02
CA LEU A 550 -8.62 -12.86 -8.01
C LEU A 550 -7.91 -12.65 -9.37
N LEU A 551 -7.89 -11.40 -9.84
CA LEU A 551 -7.17 -11.03 -11.07
C LEU A 551 -5.65 -11.10 -10.88
N ASN A 552 -5.15 -10.65 -9.73
CA ASN A 552 -3.71 -10.59 -9.40
C ASN A 552 -3.49 -11.17 -8.00
N PRO A 553 -3.53 -12.51 -7.82
CA PRO A 553 -3.31 -13.11 -6.52
C PRO A 553 -1.83 -12.98 -6.10
N LEU A 554 -1.59 -12.79 -4.81
CA LEU A 554 -0.23 -12.76 -4.26
C LEU A 554 0.48 -14.12 -4.34
N SER A 555 -0.29 -15.21 -4.25
CA SER A 555 0.18 -16.59 -4.41
C SER A 555 -0.96 -17.49 -4.87
N ASN A 556 -0.62 -18.71 -5.33
CA ASN A 556 -1.63 -19.72 -5.67
C ASN A 556 -2.47 -20.18 -4.46
N ASP A 557 -1.92 -20.04 -3.26
CA ASP A 557 -2.61 -20.40 -2.01
C ASP A 557 -3.66 -19.35 -1.59
N LEU A 558 -3.69 -18.18 -2.24
CA LEU A 558 -4.60 -17.07 -1.98
C LEU A 558 -5.29 -16.60 -3.29
N ALA A 559 -5.59 -17.51 -4.20
CA ALA A 559 -6.03 -17.15 -5.56
C ALA A 559 -7.55 -17.10 -5.73
N VAL A 560 -8.32 -17.62 -4.79
CA VAL A 560 -9.80 -17.63 -4.83
C VAL A 560 -10.39 -17.26 -3.49
N MET A 561 -11.62 -16.74 -3.51
CA MET A 561 -12.40 -16.55 -2.28
C MET A 561 -13.09 -17.86 -1.89
N ARG A 562 -13.16 -18.13 -0.58
CA ARG A 562 -13.69 -19.38 -0.02
C ARG A 562 -15.19 -19.51 -0.25
N GLN A 563 -15.63 -20.68 -0.72
CA GLN A 563 -17.06 -21.05 -0.83
C GLN A 563 -17.62 -21.69 0.45
N THR A 564 -16.74 -22.08 1.37
CA THR A 564 -17.06 -22.75 2.64
C THR A 564 -16.02 -22.42 3.69
N LEU A 565 -16.36 -22.48 4.96
CA LEU A 565 -15.42 -22.27 6.07
C LEU A 565 -14.56 -23.51 6.36
N VAL A 566 -14.87 -24.68 5.80
CA VAL A 566 -14.24 -25.96 6.17
C VAL A 566 -12.74 -25.94 6.08
N PHE A 567 -12.17 -25.44 4.97
CA PHE A 567 -10.72 -25.56 4.71
C PHE A 567 -9.89 -24.68 5.64
N GLY A 568 -10.28 -23.42 5.88
CA GLY A 568 -9.59 -22.56 6.84
C GLY A 568 -9.59 -23.15 8.26
N GLY A 569 -10.71 -23.75 8.68
CA GLY A 569 -10.77 -24.44 9.94
C GLY A 569 -9.92 -25.71 10.00
N LEU A 570 -9.85 -26.48 8.90
CA LEU A 570 -8.95 -27.65 8.81
C LEU A 570 -7.48 -27.23 8.86
N GLU A 571 -7.10 -26.12 8.21
CA GLU A 571 -5.73 -25.57 8.33
C GLU A 571 -5.41 -25.19 9.78
N SER A 572 -6.36 -24.53 10.46
CA SER A 572 -6.21 -24.18 11.88
C SER A 572 -6.09 -25.42 12.78
N LEU A 573 -6.86 -26.47 12.51
CA LEU A 573 -6.73 -27.75 13.21
C LEU A 573 -5.37 -28.40 12.95
N ALA A 574 -4.94 -28.50 11.70
CA ALA A 574 -3.64 -29.08 11.31
C ALA A 574 -2.48 -28.32 11.98
N HIS A 575 -2.54 -26.99 11.98
CA HIS A 575 -1.55 -26.14 12.64
C HIS A 575 -1.40 -26.48 14.13
N ASN A 576 -2.50 -26.66 14.85
CA ASN A 576 -2.49 -26.99 16.27
C ASN A 576 -2.09 -28.45 16.53
N ILE A 577 -2.58 -29.42 15.74
CA ILE A 577 -2.23 -30.84 15.85
C ILE A 577 -0.73 -31.04 15.67
N ASN A 578 -0.12 -30.37 14.70
CA ASN A 578 1.33 -30.40 14.45
C ASN A 578 2.14 -29.86 15.64
N ARG A 579 1.51 -29.02 16.49
CA ARG A 579 2.07 -28.48 17.73
C ARG A 579 1.69 -29.30 18.98
N LYS A 580 1.22 -30.54 18.76
CA LYS A 580 0.85 -31.50 19.84
C LYS A 580 -0.44 -31.10 20.60
N SER A 581 -1.25 -30.23 20.08
CA SER A 581 -2.59 -29.92 20.59
C SER A 581 -3.63 -30.64 19.72
N ALA A 582 -4.01 -31.85 20.11
CA ALA A 582 -4.83 -32.74 19.28
C ALA A 582 -6.35 -32.69 19.63
N ASN A 583 -6.72 -32.21 20.82
CA ASN A 583 -8.09 -32.13 21.28
C ASN A 583 -8.59 -30.72 21.13
N LEU A 584 -9.39 -30.47 20.07
CA LEU A 584 -9.74 -29.11 19.65
C LEU A 584 -11.23 -28.97 19.42
N LEU A 585 -11.77 -27.90 20.00
CA LEU A 585 -13.13 -27.40 19.79
C LEU A 585 -13.02 -25.98 19.28
N MET A 586 -13.43 -25.72 18.04
CA MET A 586 -13.27 -24.41 17.39
C MET A 586 -14.56 -23.96 16.70
N TYR A 587 -14.75 -22.65 16.57
CA TYR A 587 -15.82 -22.07 15.76
C TYR A 587 -15.36 -20.79 15.06
N GLU A 588 -16.01 -20.45 13.97
CA GLU A 588 -15.77 -19.23 13.20
C GLU A 588 -17.10 -18.68 12.66
N PHE A 589 -17.34 -17.39 12.90
CA PHE A 589 -18.27 -16.61 12.09
C PHE A 589 -17.52 -15.97 10.94
N GLY A 590 -17.86 -16.32 9.71
CA GLY A 590 -17.15 -15.83 8.54
C GLY A 590 -18.03 -15.79 7.31
N ASN A 591 -17.65 -14.97 6.34
CA ASN A 591 -18.33 -14.88 5.06
C ASN A 591 -17.78 -15.95 4.09
N VAL A 592 -18.69 -16.47 3.28
CA VAL A 592 -18.40 -17.34 2.14
C VAL A 592 -18.89 -16.68 0.86
N TYR A 593 -18.24 -17.01 -0.24
CA TYR A 593 -18.42 -16.30 -1.50
C TYR A 593 -18.68 -17.28 -2.63
N SER A 594 -19.55 -16.92 -3.54
CA SER A 594 -19.80 -17.73 -4.75
C SER A 594 -19.98 -16.87 -5.99
N PHE A 595 -19.63 -17.45 -7.11
CA PHE A 595 -19.79 -16.89 -8.44
C PHE A 595 -20.76 -17.77 -9.23
N ASP A 596 -21.76 -17.15 -9.84
CA ASP A 596 -22.69 -17.81 -10.74
C ASP A 596 -22.30 -17.52 -12.20
N PRO A 597 -21.73 -18.49 -12.94
CA PRO A 597 -21.28 -18.28 -14.31
C PRO A 597 -22.44 -18.07 -15.31
N GLN A 598 -23.69 -18.28 -14.92
CA GLN A 598 -24.86 -18.08 -15.77
C GLN A 598 -25.53 -16.70 -15.55
N ALA A 599 -25.18 -15.99 -14.47
CA ALA A 599 -25.71 -14.67 -14.22
C ALA A 599 -24.91 -13.61 -14.98
N GLU A 600 -25.60 -12.69 -15.65
CA GLU A 600 -24.97 -11.60 -16.39
C GLU A 600 -24.85 -10.34 -15.53
N SER A 601 -23.68 -9.72 -15.60
CA SER A 601 -23.43 -8.39 -15.04
C SER A 601 -24.05 -7.33 -15.93
N THR A 602 -24.82 -6.41 -15.36
CA THR A 602 -25.41 -5.26 -16.05
C THR A 602 -24.94 -3.95 -15.40
N GLU A 603 -25.09 -2.82 -16.10
CA GLU A 603 -24.75 -1.52 -15.52
C GLU A 603 -25.53 -1.22 -14.22
N GLU A 604 -26.81 -1.68 -14.14
CA GLU A 604 -27.65 -1.50 -12.95
C GLU A 604 -27.27 -2.48 -11.82
N LYS A 605 -26.75 -3.67 -12.17
CA LYS A 605 -26.39 -4.72 -11.22
C LYS A 605 -25.04 -5.35 -11.59
N PRO A 606 -23.95 -4.63 -11.39
CA PRO A 606 -22.61 -5.09 -11.78
C PRO A 606 -22.14 -6.30 -10.97
N LEU A 607 -22.67 -6.52 -9.78
CA LEU A 607 -22.34 -7.64 -8.91
C LEU A 607 -23.35 -8.81 -8.96
N ALA A 608 -24.27 -8.84 -9.93
CA ALA A 608 -25.27 -9.91 -10.05
C ALA A 608 -24.72 -11.34 -10.03
N PRO A 609 -23.53 -11.62 -10.64
CA PRO A 609 -22.93 -12.95 -10.61
C PRO A 609 -22.32 -13.35 -9.26
N PHE A 610 -22.17 -12.43 -8.32
CA PHE A 610 -21.47 -12.67 -7.07
C PHE A 610 -22.42 -12.71 -5.90
N ALA A 611 -22.22 -13.67 -5.00
CA ALA A 611 -22.96 -13.74 -3.75
C ALA A 611 -22.00 -13.85 -2.56
N GLU A 612 -22.40 -13.22 -1.46
CA GLU A 612 -21.73 -13.26 -0.16
C GLU A 612 -22.75 -13.63 0.92
N GLU A 613 -22.42 -14.64 1.71
CA GLU A 613 -23.28 -15.10 2.80
C GLU A 613 -22.47 -15.28 4.09
N ALA A 614 -23.00 -14.84 5.23
CA ALA A 614 -22.41 -15.09 6.53
C ALA A 614 -22.75 -16.51 6.99
N HIS A 615 -21.76 -17.26 7.42
CA HIS A 615 -21.87 -18.62 7.94
C HIS A 615 -21.26 -18.73 9.34
N LEU A 616 -21.70 -19.77 10.06
CA LEU A 616 -21.08 -20.25 11.28
C LEU A 616 -20.48 -21.63 11.04
N GLY A 617 -19.17 -21.77 11.14
CA GLY A 617 -18.45 -23.04 11.12
C GLY A 617 -18.13 -23.50 12.53
N ILE A 618 -18.30 -24.80 12.82
CA ILE A 618 -17.95 -25.41 14.11
C ILE A 618 -17.15 -26.69 13.84
N TRP A 619 -15.99 -26.81 14.43
CA TRP A 619 -15.11 -27.98 14.29
C TRP A 619 -14.84 -28.64 15.63
N MET A 620 -14.80 -29.96 15.63
CA MET A 620 -14.50 -30.77 16.78
C MET A 620 -13.59 -31.94 16.39
N THR A 621 -12.52 -32.17 17.17
CA THR A 621 -11.61 -33.33 16.94
C THR A 621 -10.93 -33.75 18.22
N GLY A 622 -10.50 -35.02 18.28
CA GLY A 622 -9.74 -35.61 19.41
C GLY A 622 -10.65 -36.09 20.52
N ASP A 623 -10.21 -35.95 21.77
CA ASP A 623 -10.92 -36.39 22.97
C ASP A 623 -11.82 -35.23 23.45
N LEU A 624 -13.11 -35.52 23.70
CA LEU A 624 -14.03 -34.60 24.38
C LEU A 624 -13.59 -34.40 25.84
N HIS A 625 -13.17 -35.48 26.49
CA HIS A 625 -12.58 -35.49 27.83
C HIS A 625 -11.30 -36.29 27.82
N THR A 626 -10.20 -35.71 28.28
CA THR A 626 -8.93 -36.43 28.49
C THR A 626 -9.00 -37.34 29.66
N ALA A 627 -8.24 -38.45 29.61
CA ALA A 627 -8.13 -39.38 30.74
C ALA A 627 -7.58 -38.64 31.97
N ASN A 628 -8.14 -38.97 33.13
CA ASN A 628 -7.62 -38.56 34.43
C ASN A 628 -7.72 -39.70 35.41
N TRP A 629 -7.35 -39.51 36.68
CA TRP A 629 -7.30 -40.54 37.70
C TRP A 629 -8.66 -41.14 38.07
N THR A 630 -9.79 -40.45 37.68
CA THR A 630 -11.17 -40.90 37.99
C THR A 630 -11.92 -41.44 36.78
N SER A 631 -11.50 -41.07 35.57
CA SER A 631 -12.25 -41.39 34.32
C SER A 631 -11.34 -41.63 33.13
N PRO A 632 -11.72 -42.61 32.27
CA PRO A 632 -10.99 -42.82 31.01
C PRO A 632 -11.24 -41.64 30.02
N ALA A 633 -10.39 -41.56 28.98
CA ALA A 633 -10.63 -40.62 27.87
C ALA A 633 -11.93 -40.98 27.16
N VAL A 634 -12.66 -39.93 26.77
CA VAL A 634 -13.88 -40.01 25.96
C VAL A 634 -13.62 -39.36 24.63
N LYS A 635 -13.68 -40.15 23.56
CA LYS A 635 -13.56 -39.60 22.20
C LYS A 635 -14.75 -38.73 21.82
N SER A 636 -14.48 -37.64 21.12
CA SER A 636 -15.56 -36.86 20.50
C SER A 636 -16.25 -37.68 19.40
N THR A 637 -17.52 -37.38 19.18
CA THR A 637 -18.37 -38.04 18.18
C THR A 637 -19.18 -37.01 17.38
N VAL A 638 -19.72 -37.42 16.25
CA VAL A 638 -20.64 -36.56 15.46
C VAL A 638 -21.90 -36.18 16.24
N PHE A 639 -22.30 -37.02 17.22
CA PHE A 639 -23.45 -36.78 18.07
C PHE A 639 -23.21 -35.64 19.05
N ASP A 640 -21.98 -35.49 19.55
CA ASP A 640 -21.59 -34.38 20.40
C ASP A 640 -21.65 -33.05 19.63
N LEU A 641 -21.12 -33.02 18.39
CA LEU A 641 -21.26 -31.84 17.52
C LEU A 641 -22.72 -31.55 17.16
N LYS A 642 -23.52 -32.59 16.87
CA LYS A 642 -24.94 -32.43 16.59
C LYS A 642 -25.67 -31.80 17.77
N ALA A 643 -25.36 -32.23 19.01
CA ALA A 643 -25.94 -31.65 20.22
C ALA A 643 -25.61 -30.16 20.35
N VAL A 644 -24.38 -29.75 20.03
CA VAL A 644 -23.96 -28.33 20.01
C VAL A 644 -24.78 -27.53 19.00
N VAL A 645 -24.93 -28.03 17.78
CA VAL A 645 -25.73 -27.39 16.74
C VAL A 645 -27.23 -27.25 17.15
N GLU A 646 -27.78 -28.29 17.71
CA GLU A 646 -29.17 -28.24 18.21
C GLU A 646 -29.33 -27.25 19.37
N ASN A 647 -28.30 -27.12 20.23
CA ASN A 647 -28.27 -26.12 21.28
C ASN A 647 -28.21 -24.70 20.72
N VAL A 648 -27.46 -24.48 19.62
CA VAL A 648 -27.42 -23.19 18.89
C VAL A 648 -28.83 -22.87 18.33
N PHE A 649 -29.51 -23.86 17.70
CA PHE A 649 -30.89 -23.69 17.24
C PHE A 649 -31.83 -23.34 18.37
N ALA A 650 -31.77 -24.07 19.50
CA ALA A 650 -32.59 -23.82 20.68
C ALA A 650 -32.34 -22.42 21.26
N ARG A 651 -31.08 -21.97 21.32
CA ARG A 651 -30.72 -20.63 21.81
C ARG A 651 -31.30 -19.51 20.95
N LEU A 652 -31.39 -19.74 19.63
CA LEU A 652 -32.02 -18.83 18.70
C LEU A 652 -33.55 -18.96 18.62
N GLY A 653 -34.16 -19.83 19.42
CA GLY A 653 -35.59 -20.10 19.38
C GLY A 653 -36.05 -20.88 18.14
N VAL A 654 -35.10 -21.45 17.37
CA VAL A 654 -35.41 -22.25 16.19
C VAL A 654 -35.78 -23.68 16.60
N SER A 655 -37.01 -24.05 16.41
CA SER A 655 -37.51 -25.36 16.85
C SER A 655 -37.28 -26.44 15.77
N GLN A 656 -37.20 -27.70 16.21
CA GLN A 656 -37.15 -28.86 15.31
C GLN A 656 -38.37 -28.94 14.37
N LYS A 657 -39.48 -28.27 14.71
CA LYS A 657 -40.67 -28.22 13.83
C LYS A 657 -40.46 -27.32 12.62
N GLU A 658 -39.41 -26.47 12.62
CA GLU A 658 -39.13 -25.52 11.53
C GLU A 658 -38.02 -26.02 10.62
N LEU A 659 -37.25 -26.99 11.09
CA LEU A 659 -36.17 -27.60 10.36
C LEU A 659 -36.47 -29.07 10.03
N VAL A 660 -36.05 -29.49 8.87
CA VAL A 660 -36.08 -30.88 8.42
C VAL A 660 -34.62 -31.32 8.32
N ALA A 661 -34.26 -32.31 9.16
CA ALA A 661 -32.96 -32.96 9.10
C ALA A 661 -33.06 -34.21 8.20
N LYS A 662 -32.16 -34.32 7.22
CA LYS A 662 -32.12 -35.46 6.32
C LYS A 662 -30.68 -35.94 6.16
N GLN A 663 -30.51 -37.27 6.21
CA GLN A 663 -29.23 -37.87 5.87
C GLN A 663 -28.94 -37.66 4.37
N THR A 664 -27.78 -37.20 4.03
CA THR A 664 -27.32 -36.96 2.67
C THR A 664 -25.92 -37.50 2.48
N SER A 665 -25.54 -37.67 1.23
CA SER A 665 -24.17 -38.06 0.83
C SER A 665 -23.62 -36.98 -0.09
N ASN A 666 -22.42 -36.57 0.17
CA ASN A 666 -21.64 -35.66 -0.68
C ASN A 666 -20.14 -35.95 -0.53
N ASP A 667 -19.32 -35.25 -1.28
CA ASP A 667 -17.87 -35.49 -1.32
C ASP A 667 -17.10 -34.82 -0.17
N LEU A 668 -17.71 -33.89 0.55
CA LEU A 668 -17.11 -33.23 1.73
C LEU A 668 -17.15 -34.13 2.98
N PHE A 669 -18.24 -34.90 3.17
CA PHE A 669 -18.50 -35.68 4.35
C PHE A 669 -18.54 -37.18 4.08
N ALA A 670 -18.01 -37.97 5.02
CA ALA A 670 -18.20 -39.41 5.05
C ALA A 670 -19.61 -39.81 5.51
N ALA A 671 -20.19 -39.03 6.43
CA ALA A 671 -21.57 -39.12 6.87
C ALA A 671 -22.06 -37.70 7.20
N CYS A 672 -23.27 -37.37 6.74
CA CYS A 672 -23.77 -36.00 6.83
C CYS A 672 -25.28 -35.94 7.09
N LEU A 673 -25.68 -35.01 7.97
CA LEU A 673 -27.06 -34.52 8.08
C LEU A 673 -27.17 -33.13 7.47
N GLU A 674 -28.12 -32.95 6.60
CA GLU A 674 -28.49 -31.66 6.02
C GLU A 674 -29.75 -31.13 6.76
N TYR A 675 -29.67 -29.87 7.15
CA TYR A 675 -30.82 -29.14 7.72
C TYR A 675 -31.39 -28.18 6.69
N ARG A 676 -32.69 -28.30 6.44
CA ARG A 676 -33.46 -27.36 5.58
C ARG A 676 -34.63 -26.78 6.37
N ASN A 677 -35.00 -25.55 6.04
CA ASN A 677 -36.25 -25.01 6.54
C ASN A 677 -37.46 -25.65 5.78
N ARG A 678 -38.69 -25.43 6.23
CA ARG A 678 -39.90 -25.97 5.58
C ARG A 678 -40.11 -25.51 4.14
N GLY A 679 -39.54 -24.37 3.75
CA GLY A 679 -39.54 -23.87 2.39
C GLY A 679 -38.47 -24.49 1.49
N GLY A 680 -37.69 -25.46 1.98
CA GLY A 680 -36.62 -26.14 1.25
C GLY A 680 -35.28 -25.41 1.24
N LYS A 681 -35.17 -24.20 1.82
CA LYS A 681 -33.91 -23.48 1.89
C LYS A 681 -32.95 -24.22 2.83
N LEU A 682 -31.70 -24.39 2.36
CA LEU A 682 -30.62 -24.96 3.13
C LEU A 682 -30.28 -24.05 4.32
N ILE A 683 -30.17 -24.66 5.50
CA ILE A 683 -29.73 -24.00 6.74
C ILE A 683 -28.32 -24.42 7.11
N GLY A 684 -27.92 -25.65 6.80
CA GLY A 684 -26.55 -26.08 7.04
C GLY A 684 -26.37 -27.60 7.05
N TYR A 685 -25.15 -27.99 7.41
CA TYR A 685 -24.72 -29.38 7.48
C TYR A 685 -24.07 -29.70 8.81
N VAL A 686 -24.17 -30.97 9.24
CA VAL A 686 -23.41 -31.53 10.36
C VAL A 686 -22.91 -32.90 9.93
N GLY A 687 -21.63 -33.17 10.05
CA GLY A 687 -21.11 -34.45 9.59
C GLY A 687 -19.70 -34.77 10.01
N VAL A 688 -19.25 -35.92 9.56
CA VAL A 688 -17.88 -36.42 9.68
C VAL A 688 -17.15 -36.05 8.41
N VAL A 689 -16.11 -35.25 8.50
CA VAL A 689 -15.32 -34.83 7.33
C VAL A 689 -14.72 -36.06 6.62
N SER A 690 -14.80 -36.11 5.30
CA SER A 690 -14.33 -37.27 4.53
C SER A 690 -12.79 -37.37 4.60
N HIS A 691 -12.29 -38.61 4.55
CA HIS A 691 -10.86 -38.87 4.55
C HIS A 691 -10.12 -38.19 3.38
N LYS A 692 -10.80 -38.03 2.24
CA LYS A 692 -10.29 -37.31 1.07
C LYS A 692 -9.99 -35.84 1.41
N MET A 693 -10.87 -35.19 2.19
CA MET A 693 -10.69 -33.79 2.59
C MET A 693 -9.62 -33.65 3.68
N LEU A 694 -9.61 -34.53 4.68
CA LEU A 694 -8.57 -34.54 5.73
C LEU A 694 -7.17 -34.70 5.15
N LYS A 695 -7.03 -35.51 4.09
CA LYS A 695 -5.74 -35.70 3.40
C LYS A 695 -5.25 -34.42 2.71
N LYS A 696 -6.15 -33.54 2.23
CA LYS A 696 -5.77 -32.24 1.62
C LYS A 696 -5.08 -31.31 2.63
N THR A 697 -5.32 -31.50 3.93
CA THR A 697 -4.77 -30.69 5.03
C THR A 697 -3.88 -31.48 5.98
N ASP A 698 -3.46 -32.69 5.59
CA ASP A 698 -2.56 -33.61 6.34
C ASP A 698 -3.05 -33.93 7.76
N ILE A 699 -4.37 -34.10 7.94
CA ILE A 699 -4.97 -34.50 9.21
C ILE A 699 -5.25 -36.00 9.19
N SER A 700 -4.73 -36.74 10.20
CA SER A 700 -4.90 -38.17 10.31
C SER A 700 -6.01 -38.63 11.26
N GLN A 701 -6.49 -37.73 12.15
CA GLN A 701 -7.55 -38.03 13.12
C GLN A 701 -8.91 -37.61 12.60
N PRO A 702 -10.03 -38.22 13.07
CA PRO A 702 -11.37 -37.83 12.68
C PRO A 702 -11.66 -36.36 13.04
N VAL A 703 -12.29 -35.64 12.12
CA VAL A 703 -12.81 -34.29 12.33
C VAL A 703 -14.31 -34.26 12.08
N TYR A 704 -15.05 -33.69 13.01
CA TYR A 704 -16.46 -33.42 12.92
C TYR A 704 -16.65 -31.94 12.60
N PHE A 705 -17.49 -31.64 11.61
CA PHE A 705 -17.69 -30.28 11.11
C PHE A 705 -19.15 -29.97 10.92
N ALA A 706 -19.54 -28.79 11.33
CA ALA A 706 -20.83 -28.22 11.03
C ALA A 706 -20.67 -26.85 10.36
N GLU A 707 -21.46 -26.57 9.35
CA GLU A 707 -21.54 -25.25 8.71
C GLU A 707 -23.00 -24.83 8.60
N LEU A 708 -23.34 -23.68 9.15
CA LEU A 708 -24.68 -23.13 9.23
C LEU A 708 -24.75 -21.79 8.50
N ASN A 709 -25.73 -21.61 7.63
CA ASN A 709 -26.01 -20.32 7.00
C ASN A 709 -26.56 -19.35 8.05
N TRP A 710 -25.70 -18.47 8.54
CA TRP A 710 -26.01 -17.54 9.61
C TRP A 710 -27.09 -16.53 9.20
N ASN A 711 -27.01 -16.02 7.97
CA ASN A 711 -28.03 -15.10 7.44
C ASN A 711 -29.43 -15.73 7.44
N ALA A 712 -29.53 -17.02 7.13
CA ALA A 712 -30.81 -17.72 7.14
C ALA A 712 -31.33 -17.95 8.57
N LEU A 713 -30.44 -18.28 9.52
CA LEU A 713 -30.79 -18.47 10.92
C LEU A 713 -31.25 -17.17 11.57
N VAL A 714 -30.53 -16.07 11.37
CA VAL A 714 -30.90 -14.73 11.86
C VAL A 714 -32.29 -14.34 11.36
N LYS A 715 -32.59 -14.56 10.06
CA LYS A 715 -33.91 -14.28 9.50
C LYS A 715 -35.03 -15.09 10.14
N ILE A 716 -34.75 -16.31 10.62
CA ILE A 716 -35.71 -17.12 11.36
C ILE A 716 -35.84 -16.61 12.80
N ALA A 717 -34.70 -16.36 13.46
CA ALA A 717 -34.67 -15.93 14.86
C ALA A 717 -35.35 -14.58 15.08
N LEU A 718 -35.12 -13.60 14.23
CA LEU A 718 -35.74 -12.26 14.31
C LEU A 718 -37.26 -12.26 14.12
N LYS A 719 -37.84 -13.32 13.56
CA LYS A 719 -39.31 -13.48 13.46
C LYS A 719 -39.95 -14.07 14.71
N LYS A 720 -39.13 -14.52 15.66
CA LYS A 720 -39.63 -15.15 16.88
C LYS A 720 -40.08 -14.11 17.89
N LYS A 721 -41.24 -14.41 18.49
CA LYS A 721 -41.69 -13.69 19.68
C LYS A 721 -41.46 -14.60 20.88
N VAL A 722 -40.89 -14.05 21.92
CA VAL A 722 -40.78 -14.73 23.21
C VAL A 722 -42.18 -14.78 23.83
N GLU A 723 -42.71 -16.00 24.06
CA GLU A 723 -43.97 -16.23 24.71
C GLU A 723 -43.69 -16.85 26.08
N TYR A 724 -44.24 -16.25 27.11
CA TYR A 724 -44.18 -16.79 28.43
C TYR A 724 -45.23 -17.90 28.58
N THR A 725 -44.84 -19.03 29.15
CA THR A 725 -45.75 -20.09 29.56
C THR A 725 -45.44 -20.49 31.00
N ASP A 726 -46.51 -20.70 31.79
CA ASP A 726 -46.38 -21.18 33.16
C ASP A 726 -45.74 -22.58 33.22
N LEU A 727 -44.93 -22.83 34.24
CA LEU A 727 -44.40 -24.17 34.46
C LEU A 727 -45.56 -25.15 34.78
N PRO A 728 -45.51 -26.38 34.17
CA PRO A 728 -46.54 -27.38 34.45
C PRO A 728 -46.59 -27.71 35.94
N LYS A 729 -47.81 -27.74 36.50
CA LYS A 729 -48.05 -28.07 37.93
C LYS A 729 -48.13 -29.58 38.16
N SER A 730 -48.26 -30.37 37.08
CA SER A 730 -48.39 -31.83 37.14
C SER A 730 -47.03 -32.51 37.03
N MET A 731 -46.90 -33.71 37.58
CA MET A 731 -45.73 -34.53 37.46
C MET A 731 -45.70 -35.25 36.13
N PRO A 732 -44.53 -35.32 35.44
CA PRO A 732 -44.36 -36.10 34.20
C PRO A 732 -44.33 -37.59 34.50
N VAL A 733 -44.85 -38.37 33.55
CA VAL A 733 -44.83 -39.85 33.60
C VAL A 733 -43.94 -40.38 32.48
N LYS A 734 -42.98 -41.25 32.80
CA LYS A 734 -42.16 -41.96 31.83
C LYS A 734 -42.74 -43.30 31.48
N ARG A 735 -42.68 -43.69 30.20
CA ARG A 735 -43.04 -45.00 29.66
C ARG A 735 -42.01 -45.43 28.64
N ASP A 736 -41.59 -46.68 28.78
CA ASP A 736 -40.58 -47.26 27.92
C ASP A 736 -41.21 -48.31 26.99
N LEU A 737 -40.67 -48.38 25.79
CA LEU A 737 -41.07 -49.40 24.80
C LEU A 737 -39.78 -50.02 24.21
N ALA A 738 -39.71 -51.32 24.22
CA ALA A 738 -38.72 -52.07 23.44
C ALA A 738 -39.36 -52.46 22.11
N LEU A 739 -38.79 -51.94 21.03
CA LEU A 739 -39.33 -52.10 19.67
C LEU A 739 -38.41 -52.96 18.85
N LEU A 740 -38.87 -54.05 18.28
CA LEU A 740 -38.21 -54.82 17.27
C LEU A 740 -38.62 -54.25 15.91
N ILE A 741 -37.68 -53.76 15.14
CA ILE A 741 -37.89 -53.04 13.86
C ILE A 741 -36.92 -53.51 12.80
N ASP A 742 -37.21 -53.21 11.55
CA ASP A 742 -36.27 -53.44 10.45
C ASP A 742 -34.98 -52.59 10.61
N ALA A 743 -33.86 -53.16 10.26
CA ALA A 743 -32.55 -52.51 10.37
C ALA A 743 -32.49 -51.16 9.58
N ALA A 744 -33.26 -51.03 8.52
CA ALA A 744 -33.33 -49.82 7.69
C ALA A 744 -34.18 -48.71 8.37
N THR A 745 -35.05 -49.02 9.34
CA THR A 745 -35.88 -48.04 10.03
C THR A 745 -35.04 -47.13 10.91
N THR A 746 -35.10 -45.84 10.72
CA THR A 746 -34.32 -44.88 11.50
C THR A 746 -35.06 -44.52 12.80
N PHE A 747 -34.34 -44.01 13.80
CA PHE A 747 -34.99 -43.47 15.02
C PHE A 747 -35.88 -42.25 14.69
N ALA A 748 -35.52 -41.43 13.67
CA ALA A 748 -36.33 -40.32 13.21
C ALA A 748 -37.70 -40.78 12.69
N ASP A 749 -37.79 -41.95 12.04
CA ASP A 749 -39.06 -42.51 11.59
C ASP A 749 -39.92 -42.91 12.82
N VAL A 750 -39.32 -43.58 13.81
CA VAL A 750 -39.98 -43.98 15.05
C VAL A 750 -40.45 -42.75 15.83
N GLU A 751 -39.60 -41.76 16.01
CA GLU A 751 -39.94 -40.52 16.71
C GLU A 751 -41.06 -39.76 15.99
N THR A 752 -41.01 -39.69 14.66
CA THR A 752 -42.05 -39.06 13.83
C THR A 752 -43.42 -39.71 14.05
N VAL A 753 -43.50 -41.05 14.05
CA VAL A 753 -44.74 -41.76 14.29
C VAL A 753 -45.26 -41.56 15.71
N ILE A 754 -44.37 -41.57 16.71
CA ILE A 754 -44.68 -41.31 18.13
C ILE A 754 -45.26 -39.89 18.31
N ARG A 755 -44.55 -38.86 17.81
CA ARG A 755 -44.94 -37.45 17.90
C ARG A 755 -46.25 -37.15 17.14
N ASN A 756 -46.49 -37.80 16.00
CA ASN A 756 -47.71 -37.65 15.25
C ASN A 756 -48.91 -38.38 15.93
N SER A 757 -48.60 -39.42 16.70
CA SER A 757 -49.62 -40.15 17.44
C SER A 757 -50.18 -39.36 18.65
N GLU A 758 -49.31 -38.63 19.32
CA GLU A 758 -49.68 -37.80 20.49
C GLU A 758 -48.97 -36.43 20.44
N LYS A 759 -49.74 -35.37 20.25
CA LYS A 759 -49.22 -34.00 20.09
C LYS A 759 -49.29 -33.13 21.34
N ARG A 760 -50.19 -33.47 22.26
CA ARG A 760 -50.46 -32.61 23.44
C ARG A 760 -49.72 -33.09 24.68
N LEU A 761 -49.84 -34.38 25.00
CA LEU A 761 -49.31 -34.94 26.25
C LEU A 761 -47.85 -35.38 26.12
N LEU A 762 -47.36 -35.64 24.93
CA LEU A 762 -45.98 -36.08 24.70
C LEU A 762 -45.01 -34.90 24.77
N LYS A 763 -44.14 -34.89 25.76
CA LYS A 763 -43.14 -33.85 25.95
C LYS A 763 -41.79 -34.22 25.32
N SER A 764 -41.30 -35.45 25.51
CA SER A 764 -40.04 -35.91 24.93
C SER A 764 -40.08 -37.37 24.51
N VAL A 765 -39.28 -37.73 23.58
CA VAL A 765 -38.97 -39.09 23.10
C VAL A 765 -37.47 -39.25 23.13
N THR A 766 -36.96 -40.29 23.75
CA THR A 766 -35.52 -40.54 23.89
C THR A 766 -35.19 -41.97 23.53
N LEU A 767 -34.21 -42.23 22.69
CA LEU A 767 -33.64 -43.52 22.43
C LEU A 767 -32.54 -43.75 23.48
N PHE A 768 -32.71 -44.78 24.34
CA PHE A 768 -31.73 -45.03 25.40
C PHE A 768 -30.94 -46.34 25.25
N ASP A 769 -31.38 -47.24 24.35
CA ASP A 769 -30.62 -48.44 24.02
C ASP A 769 -30.91 -48.89 22.59
N VAL A 770 -29.86 -49.40 21.94
CA VAL A 770 -29.87 -49.99 20.60
C VAL A 770 -29.19 -51.32 20.64
N TYR A 771 -29.95 -52.39 20.35
CA TYR A 771 -29.37 -53.70 20.29
C TYR A 771 -29.39 -54.27 18.86
N GLU A 772 -28.22 -54.64 18.37
CA GLU A 772 -28.02 -55.32 17.08
C GLU A 772 -27.15 -56.57 17.37
N GLY A 773 -27.73 -57.74 17.45
CA GLY A 773 -26.98 -58.89 17.86
C GLY A 773 -27.60 -60.23 17.46
N LYS A 774 -26.83 -61.33 17.74
CA LYS A 774 -27.15 -62.69 17.31
C LYS A 774 -28.48 -63.25 17.78
N ASN A 775 -29.13 -62.63 18.75
CA ASN A 775 -30.41 -63.07 19.29
C ASN A 775 -31.63 -62.41 18.62
N LEU A 776 -31.42 -61.69 17.51
CA LEU A 776 -32.50 -61.08 16.67
C LEU A 776 -32.53 -61.79 15.31
N GLU A 777 -33.71 -61.72 14.71
CA GLU A 777 -33.90 -62.16 13.33
C GLU A 777 -32.99 -61.33 12.37
N ALA A 778 -32.43 -61.97 11.34
CA ALA A 778 -31.61 -61.29 10.37
C ALA A 778 -32.32 -60.09 9.73
N GLY A 779 -31.68 -58.94 9.67
CA GLY A 779 -32.27 -57.70 9.17
C GLY A 779 -33.13 -56.94 10.17
N LYS A 780 -33.18 -57.35 11.44
CA LYS A 780 -33.90 -56.66 12.52
C LYS A 780 -32.91 -56.03 13.55
N LYS A 781 -33.37 -54.99 14.21
CA LYS A 781 -32.72 -54.33 15.35
C LYS A 781 -33.76 -54.00 16.42
N SER A 782 -33.29 -53.85 17.68
CA SER A 782 -34.15 -53.44 18.78
C SER A 782 -33.83 -52.02 19.22
N TYR A 783 -34.84 -51.16 19.31
CA TYR A 783 -34.77 -49.84 19.94
C TYR A 783 -35.50 -49.83 21.27
N ALA A 784 -34.83 -49.37 22.31
CA ALA A 784 -35.46 -49.05 23.58
C ALA A 784 -35.71 -47.56 23.66
N VAL A 785 -36.99 -47.19 23.60
CA VAL A 785 -37.45 -45.79 23.50
C VAL A 785 -38.21 -45.43 24.78
N SER A 786 -37.82 -44.32 25.40
CA SER A 786 -38.49 -43.72 26.55
C SER A 786 -39.29 -42.51 26.12
N MET A 787 -40.54 -42.42 26.55
CA MET A 787 -41.44 -41.30 26.29
C MET A 787 -41.84 -40.63 27.62
N THR A 788 -41.76 -39.29 27.67
CA THR A 788 -42.27 -38.49 28.79
C THR A 788 -43.60 -37.90 28.41
N LEU A 789 -44.61 -38.24 29.18
CA LEU A 789 -46.00 -37.76 29.04
C LEU A 789 -46.30 -36.81 30.20
N GLN A 790 -46.92 -35.66 29.92
CA GLN A 790 -47.33 -34.66 30.92
C GLN A 790 -48.48 -33.81 30.38
N ASP A 791 -49.50 -33.58 31.21
CA ASP A 791 -50.51 -32.57 30.97
C ASP A 791 -50.16 -31.31 31.78
N ASP A 792 -50.24 -30.15 31.19
CA ASP A 792 -49.80 -28.91 31.83
C ASP A 792 -50.67 -28.49 32.98
N GLU A 793 -51.96 -28.93 33.00
CA GLU A 793 -52.97 -28.52 33.99
C GLU A 793 -53.19 -29.54 35.07
N LYS A 794 -53.19 -30.84 34.78
CA LYS A 794 -53.58 -31.91 35.69
C LYS A 794 -52.72 -33.17 35.62
N THR A 795 -52.59 -33.89 36.68
CA THR A 795 -51.93 -35.18 36.75
C THR A 795 -52.64 -36.20 35.89
N LEU A 796 -51.90 -36.93 35.05
CA LEU A 796 -52.37 -37.98 34.19
C LEU A 796 -52.83 -39.22 35.03
N ASN A 797 -53.92 -39.81 34.70
CA ASN A 797 -54.36 -41.07 35.31
C ASN A 797 -53.93 -42.26 34.40
N ASP A 798 -53.96 -43.49 34.98
CA ASP A 798 -53.48 -44.70 34.27
C ASP A 798 -54.31 -44.96 32.99
N LYS A 799 -55.62 -44.71 33.01
CA LYS A 799 -56.48 -44.92 31.83
C LYS A 799 -56.07 -43.98 30.66
N GLN A 800 -55.68 -42.74 30.95
CA GLN A 800 -55.26 -41.79 29.93
C GLN A 800 -53.87 -42.20 29.34
N ILE A 801 -52.94 -42.61 30.25
CA ILE A 801 -51.63 -43.09 29.88
C ILE A 801 -51.72 -44.32 28.97
N ASP A 802 -52.50 -45.31 29.36
CA ASP A 802 -52.70 -46.55 28.62
C ASP A 802 -53.34 -46.31 27.26
N ALA A 803 -54.28 -45.40 27.17
CA ALA A 803 -54.94 -45.02 25.93
C ALA A 803 -53.90 -44.37 24.93
N VAL A 804 -53.02 -43.49 25.42
CA VAL A 804 -51.97 -42.87 24.64
C VAL A 804 -50.98 -43.92 24.19
N MET A 805 -50.50 -44.76 25.10
CA MET A 805 -49.52 -45.83 24.79
C MET A 805 -50.10 -46.82 23.76
N LYS A 806 -51.34 -47.25 23.93
CA LYS A 806 -51.99 -48.14 22.96
C LYS A 806 -52.08 -47.50 21.55
N LYS A 807 -52.40 -46.20 21.49
CA LYS A 807 -52.46 -45.47 20.23
C LYS A 807 -51.08 -45.42 19.56
N ILE A 808 -50.02 -45.08 20.33
CA ILE A 808 -48.61 -45.03 19.84
C ILE A 808 -48.20 -46.42 19.33
N ILE A 809 -48.40 -47.49 20.12
CA ILE A 809 -48.02 -48.85 19.76
C ILE A 809 -48.74 -49.28 18.47
N THR A 810 -50.04 -49.04 18.37
CA THR A 810 -50.82 -49.38 17.21
C THR A 810 -50.30 -48.65 15.94
N ASN A 811 -49.92 -47.39 16.05
CA ASN A 811 -49.39 -46.61 14.93
C ASN A 811 -47.99 -47.08 14.53
N LEU A 812 -47.09 -47.40 15.49
CA LEU A 812 -45.78 -47.97 15.22
C LEU A 812 -45.87 -49.30 14.52
N GLN A 813 -46.75 -50.17 14.97
CA GLN A 813 -47.04 -51.47 14.31
C GLN A 813 -47.53 -51.27 12.87
N LYS A 814 -48.50 -50.37 12.71
CA LYS A 814 -49.13 -50.15 11.40
C LYS A 814 -48.24 -49.48 10.37
N GLN A 815 -47.46 -48.51 10.78
CA GLN A 815 -46.63 -47.67 9.89
C GLN A 815 -45.23 -48.18 9.67
N LEU A 816 -44.62 -48.81 10.70
CA LEU A 816 -43.24 -49.26 10.66
C LEU A 816 -43.07 -50.78 10.82
N GLY A 817 -44.19 -51.52 10.93
CA GLY A 817 -44.10 -52.96 11.18
C GLY A 817 -43.41 -53.30 12.54
N ALA A 818 -43.36 -52.37 13.47
CA ALA A 818 -42.67 -52.56 14.75
C ALA A 818 -43.36 -53.59 15.61
N GLN A 819 -42.63 -54.47 16.23
CA GLN A 819 -43.13 -55.45 17.19
C GLN A 819 -42.66 -55.09 18.59
N LEU A 820 -43.46 -55.29 19.59
CA LEU A 820 -43.03 -55.15 20.99
C LEU A 820 -42.23 -56.35 21.40
N ARG A 821 -41.05 -56.09 22.01
CA ARG A 821 -40.19 -57.14 22.54
C ARG A 821 -40.38 -57.32 24.02
#